data_93f75f78b5beb2f1a0b3aa0442046df7
#
_entry.id   93f75f78b5beb2f1a0b3aa0442046df7
#
_cell.length_a   1.000
_cell.length_b   1.000
_cell.length_c   1.000
_cell.angle_alpha   90.00
_cell.angle_beta   90.00
_cell.angle_gamma   90.00
#
_symmetry.space_group_name_H-M   'P 1'
#
loop_
_entity.id
_entity.type
_entity.pdbx_description
1 polymer ?
#
loop_
_entity_poly.entity_id
_entity_poly.type
_entity_poly.pdbx_seq_one_letter_code
_entity_poly.pdbx_strand_id
1 'polypeptide(L)'
;MEQYNVTGMSCAACSSRVEKAVSKVEGVTSCSVSLLTNSMGVEGSASPQDIISAAEEAGYGASLKGKDSSAKNASADEDMLTDKETPLLKKRLIASLGFLIVLMYFSMGHMMWGWPVPAVLEHNHVAMGLIQLLLSAAVMIINQKFFISGFKSLLHRAPNMDTLVALGSGASFVYSTYALFAMTNAQMNGDSAGVMSYMHEFYFESAAMILTLITVGKMLEARSKGKTTDALKGLMKLAPKTANVIRNGIEETVPIEQVRKGDIFAVRPGENIPVDGVVIEGSSAVNESALTGESIPVDKEKGYTVSAATVNQSGFIKCEATRVGEDTTLSQIIKMVSDAAATKAPIAKVADKVSGIFVPAVILIAAVTIIVWLLLGEGIGFALARGISVLVISCPCALGLATPVAIMVGNGVGAKNGILFKTAVSLEEAGKTQIVALDKTGTITVGEPKVTNIIPADGVSEEELLEEAYSLERKSEHPLAKAVLAEADKRGIKAHEVENFAALPGNGLSADLNGRKIFGGNMKFISSKVSIPDKIKTEAQKLAEEGKTPLFFISDNMLRGVIAVADVIKEDSPQAVRELQNMGIRVVMLTGDNEKTAAAIGKQAGVDEVIAGVLPDGKESVIRRLRSQGKTAMVGDGINDAPALTRADIGIAIGAGTDVAIDAADVVLMKSRLSDVPAAIRLSRAALRNIHENLFWAFIYNVIGIPLAAGVWIGLFGWKLNPMFGAAAMSLSSFCVVTNALRLNLFDIRDSRRDKKIKQNTVKGGEMMEKTIKVEGMMCPHCEASVKSALEEIPGVEQASASHEAGEAVVTLSADVSDETLKNAIEAKGYKVVG
;
A
#
# COMPACT_ATOMS: atom_id res chain seq x y z
N MET A 1 -12.98 -3.39 -8.41
CA MET A 1 -12.04 -4.50 -8.73
C MET A 1 -12.71 -5.83 -8.35
N GLU A 2 -12.90 -6.75 -9.27
CA GLU A 2 -13.38 -8.11 -8.98
C GLU A 2 -12.19 -9.00 -8.56
N GLN A 3 -12.42 -9.87 -7.57
CA GLN A 3 -11.39 -10.79 -7.09
C GLN A 3 -11.69 -12.23 -7.52
N TYR A 4 -10.64 -12.95 -7.92
CA TYR A 4 -10.68 -14.36 -8.32
C TYR A 4 -9.64 -15.15 -7.54
N ASN A 5 -9.96 -16.38 -7.18
CA ASN A 5 -8.99 -17.34 -6.68
C ASN A 5 -8.28 -18.00 -7.85
N VAL A 6 -6.96 -18.09 -7.82
CA VAL A 6 -6.15 -18.73 -8.87
C VAL A 6 -5.38 -19.90 -8.28
N THR A 7 -5.50 -21.08 -8.90
CA THR A 7 -4.83 -22.28 -8.44
C THR A 7 -3.77 -22.75 -9.44
N GLY A 8 -2.74 -23.46 -8.94
CA GLY A 8 -1.68 -24.02 -9.79
C GLY A 8 -0.47 -23.10 -9.98
N MET A 9 -0.44 -21.91 -9.40
CA MET A 9 0.73 -21.02 -9.45
C MET A 9 1.79 -21.47 -8.45
N SER A 10 3.05 -21.59 -8.89
CA SER A 10 4.17 -21.99 -8.04
C SER A 10 5.29 -20.96 -7.96
N CYS A 11 5.31 -19.96 -8.84
CA CYS A 11 6.35 -18.94 -8.90
C CYS A 11 5.88 -17.64 -9.60
N ALA A 12 6.70 -16.58 -9.52
CA ALA A 12 6.43 -15.27 -10.15
C ALA A 12 6.20 -15.36 -11.67
N ALA A 13 6.89 -16.23 -12.37
CA ALA A 13 6.65 -16.43 -13.81
C ALA A 13 5.24 -16.96 -14.11
N CYS A 14 4.68 -17.77 -13.20
CA CYS A 14 3.30 -18.27 -13.30
C CYS A 14 2.30 -17.12 -13.16
N SER A 15 2.46 -16.26 -12.14
CA SER A 15 1.56 -15.12 -11.92
C SER A 15 1.60 -14.12 -13.08
N SER A 16 2.80 -13.84 -13.61
CA SER A 16 2.97 -12.95 -14.77
C SER A 16 2.30 -13.51 -16.03
N ARG A 17 2.25 -14.83 -16.17
CA ARG A 17 1.60 -15.48 -17.32
C ARG A 17 0.08 -15.38 -17.24
N VAL A 18 -0.52 -15.65 -16.07
CA VAL A 18 -1.97 -15.47 -15.86
C VAL A 18 -2.34 -14.02 -16.10
N GLU A 19 -1.58 -13.08 -15.54
CA GLU A 19 -1.79 -11.64 -15.73
C GLU A 19 -1.79 -11.23 -17.20
N LYS A 20 -0.81 -11.72 -17.99
CA LYS A 20 -0.75 -11.47 -19.44
C LYS A 20 -1.88 -12.10 -20.23
N ALA A 21 -2.36 -13.27 -19.83
CA ALA A 21 -3.46 -13.93 -20.51
C ALA A 21 -4.77 -13.19 -20.27
N VAL A 22 -5.07 -12.88 -19.02
CA VAL A 22 -6.29 -12.17 -18.62
C VAL A 22 -6.30 -10.71 -19.11
N SER A 23 -5.16 -10.02 -19.11
CA SER A 23 -5.07 -8.64 -19.63
C SER A 23 -5.33 -8.52 -21.14
N LYS A 24 -5.40 -9.63 -21.86
CA LYS A 24 -5.75 -9.65 -23.29
C LYS A 24 -7.24 -9.83 -23.53
N VAL A 25 -8.01 -10.15 -22.52
CA VAL A 25 -9.46 -10.33 -22.62
C VAL A 25 -10.08 -8.96 -22.89
N GLU A 26 -10.95 -8.89 -23.88
CA GLU A 26 -11.64 -7.66 -24.24
C GLU A 26 -12.50 -7.16 -23.07
N GLY A 27 -12.40 -5.88 -22.74
CA GLY A 27 -13.07 -5.27 -21.60
C GLY A 27 -12.27 -5.31 -20.27
N VAL A 28 -11.09 -5.94 -20.21
CA VAL A 28 -10.20 -5.84 -19.05
C VAL A 28 -9.33 -4.59 -19.15
N THR A 29 -9.47 -3.68 -18.19
CA THR A 29 -8.67 -2.45 -18.09
C THR A 29 -7.40 -2.65 -17.28
N SER A 30 -7.48 -3.42 -16.19
CA SER A 30 -6.32 -3.82 -15.42
C SER A 30 -6.47 -5.23 -14.85
N CYS A 31 -5.36 -5.93 -14.73
CA CYS A 31 -5.29 -7.24 -14.09
C CYS A 31 -4.02 -7.31 -13.22
N SER A 32 -4.17 -7.76 -12.00
CA SER A 32 -3.07 -7.97 -11.06
C SER A 32 -3.20 -9.34 -10.40
N VAL A 33 -2.13 -10.15 -10.44
CA VAL A 33 -2.14 -11.52 -9.92
C VAL A 33 -1.16 -11.65 -8.77
N SER A 34 -1.66 -11.97 -7.59
CA SER A 34 -0.86 -12.16 -6.38
C SER A 34 -0.52 -13.64 -6.16
N LEU A 35 0.77 -13.96 -6.24
CA LEU A 35 1.28 -15.30 -5.90
C LEU A 35 1.16 -15.60 -4.39
N LEU A 36 1.14 -14.55 -3.57
CA LEU A 36 1.13 -14.69 -2.11
C LEU A 36 -0.23 -15.11 -1.58
N THR A 37 -1.29 -14.50 -2.11
CA THR A 37 -2.68 -14.78 -1.72
C THR A 37 -3.36 -15.77 -2.65
N ASN A 38 -2.67 -16.23 -3.71
CA ASN A 38 -3.24 -17.05 -4.79
C ASN A 38 -4.52 -16.42 -5.35
N SER A 39 -4.54 -15.11 -5.48
CA SER A 39 -5.68 -14.34 -5.96
C SER A 39 -5.32 -13.47 -7.15
N MET A 40 -6.35 -13.06 -7.89
CA MET A 40 -6.26 -12.17 -9.03
C MET A 40 -7.33 -11.08 -8.87
N GLY A 41 -6.90 -9.82 -8.97
CA GLY A 41 -7.80 -8.67 -9.04
C GLY A 41 -7.93 -8.22 -10.50
N VAL A 42 -9.15 -8.07 -10.99
CA VAL A 42 -9.43 -7.63 -12.36
C VAL A 42 -10.36 -6.41 -12.32
N GLU A 43 -10.02 -5.41 -13.12
CA GLU A 43 -10.87 -4.24 -13.36
C GLU A 43 -11.26 -4.19 -14.82
N GLY A 44 -12.50 -3.82 -15.08
CA GLY A 44 -13.04 -3.72 -16.43
C GLY A 44 -14.49 -4.19 -16.51
N SER A 45 -14.98 -4.35 -17.74
CA SER A 45 -16.34 -4.79 -18.06
C SER A 45 -16.41 -6.22 -18.61
N ALA A 46 -15.28 -6.96 -18.61
CA ALA A 46 -15.21 -8.33 -19.12
C ALA A 46 -16.06 -9.29 -18.26
N SER A 47 -16.63 -10.32 -18.88
CA SER A 47 -17.43 -11.29 -18.13
C SER A 47 -16.55 -12.18 -17.24
N PRO A 48 -17.03 -12.59 -16.05
CA PRO A 48 -16.27 -13.52 -15.20
C PRO A 48 -15.90 -14.83 -15.90
N GLN A 49 -16.75 -15.29 -16.83
CA GLN A 49 -16.54 -16.52 -17.56
C GLN A 49 -15.33 -16.41 -18.51
N ASP A 50 -15.19 -15.28 -19.22
CA ASP A 50 -14.08 -15.03 -20.14
C ASP A 50 -12.75 -14.91 -19.38
N ILE A 51 -12.78 -14.26 -18.22
CA ILE A 51 -11.62 -14.14 -17.33
C ILE A 51 -11.17 -15.52 -16.83
N ILE A 52 -12.09 -16.37 -16.40
CA ILE A 52 -11.81 -17.74 -15.95
C ILE A 52 -11.23 -18.56 -17.11
N SER A 53 -11.88 -18.53 -18.28
CA SER A 53 -11.42 -19.26 -19.48
C SER A 53 -10.01 -18.86 -19.89
N ALA A 54 -9.69 -17.57 -19.88
CA ALA A 54 -8.35 -17.08 -20.22
C ALA A 54 -7.28 -17.57 -19.22
N ALA A 55 -7.61 -17.67 -17.94
CA ALA A 55 -6.70 -18.24 -16.95
C ALA A 55 -6.52 -19.76 -17.13
N GLU A 56 -7.57 -20.48 -17.50
CA GLU A 56 -7.53 -21.93 -17.78
C GLU A 56 -6.74 -22.25 -19.04
N GLU A 57 -6.90 -21.48 -20.10
CA GLU A 57 -6.10 -21.57 -21.33
C GLU A 57 -4.61 -21.30 -21.06
N ALA A 58 -4.30 -20.43 -20.10
CA ALA A 58 -2.93 -20.23 -19.64
C ALA A 58 -2.39 -21.40 -18.82
N GLY A 59 -3.24 -22.40 -18.49
CA GLY A 59 -2.87 -23.63 -17.77
C GLY A 59 -3.09 -23.58 -16.25
N TYR A 60 -3.86 -22.60 -15.73
CA TYR A 60 -4.13 -22.39 -14.31
C TYR A 60 -5.63 -22.42 -14.04
N GLY A 61 -6.04 -22.88 -12.85
CA GLY A 61 -7.45 -22.83 -12.47
C GLY A 61 -7.82 -21.44 -11.94
N ALA A 62 -9.01 -20.95 -12.27
CA ALA A 62 -9.53 -19.70 -11.72
C ALA A 62 -10.99 -19.86 -11.26
N SER A 63 -11.40 -19.12 -10.24
CA SER A 63 -12.79 -19.07 -9.77
C SER A 63 -13.09 -17.70 -9.17
N LEU A 64 -14.30 -17.17 -9.42
CA LEU A 64 -14.73 -15.89 -8.85
C LEU A 64 -14.81 -15.98 -7.32
N LYS A 65 -14.31 -15.00 -6.61
CA LYS A 65 -14.38 -14.89 -5.16
C LYS A 65 -15.74 -14.29 -4.77
N GLY A 66 -16.67 -15.15 -4.33
CA GLY A 66 -17.90 -14.92 -3.63
C GLY A 66 -18.85 -13.80 -4.07
N LYS A 67 -19.86 -14.15 -4.89
CA LYS A 67 -21.16 -13.44 -4.93
C LYS A 67 -22.33 -14.32 -4.47
N ASP A 68 -22.09 -15.60 -4.19
CA ASP A 68 -23.16 -16.50 -3.76
C ASP A 68 -22.93 -17.03 -2.34
N SER A 69 -23.79 -16.60 -1.44
CA SER A 69 -24.05 -17.09 -0.08
C SER A 69 -23.65 -16.16 1.08
N SER A 70 -24.57 -15.34 1.49
CA SER A 70 -24.49 -14.44 2.65
C SER A 70 -24.45 -15.11 4.05
N ALA A 71 -24.39 -16.43 4.15
CA ALA A 71 -24.33 -17.13 5.43
C ALA A 71 -23.15 -18.12 5.59
N LYS A 72 -22.33 -18.33 4.55
CA LYS A 72 -21.17 -19.23 4.60
C LYS A 72 -19.82 -18.52 4.48
N ASN A 73 -19.80 -17.21 4.27
CA ASN A 73 -18.59 -16.50 3.83
C ASN A 73 -17.61 -16.19 4.97
N ALA A 74 -18.04 -15.91 6.19
CA ALA A 74 -17.12 -15.65 7.29
C ALA A 74 -16.26 -16.88 7.65
N SER A 75 -16.84 -18.09 7.58
CA SER A 75 -16.10 -19.33 7.80
C SER A 75 -15.26 -19.73 6.58
N ALA A 76 -15.64 -19.35 5.36
CA ALA A 76 -14.91 -19.66 4.15
C ALA A 76 -13.67 -18.77 3.98
N ASP A 77 -13.75 -17.48 4.34
CA ASP A 77 -12.60 -16.57 4.30
C ASP A 77 -11.58 -16.88 5.40
N GLU A 78 -12.02 -17.28 6.58
CA GLU A 78 -11.13 -17.76 7.64
C GLU A 78 -10.43 -19.08 7.22
N ASP A 79 -11.14 -19.96 6.50
CA ASP A 79 -10.61 -21.22 5.98
C ASP A 79 -9.63 -21.02 4.80
N MET A 80 -9.75 -19.93 4.03
CA MET A 80 -8.84 -19.58 2.94
C MET A 80 -7.50 -18.99 3.44
N LEU A 81 -7.50 -18.31 4.57
CA LEU A 81 -6.30 -17.79 5.20
C LEU A 81 -5.60 -18.85 6.07
N THR A 82 -6.21 -20.01 6.30
CA THR A 82 -5.55 -21.12 7.01
C THR A 82 -4.42 -21.71 6.16
N ASP A 83 -3.27 -21.91 6.79
CA ASP A 83 -2.11 -22.51 6.15
C ASP A 83 -2.33 -24.02 5.95
N LYS A 84 -2.93 -24.39 4.82
CA LYS A 84 -3.15 -25.81 4.43
C LYS A 84 -1.93 -26.41 3.74
N GLU A 85 -1.00 -25.59 3.23
CA GLU A 85 0.17 -26.06 2.48
C GLU A 85 1.30 -26.54 3.40
N THR A 86 1.59 -25.83 4.48
CA THR A 86 2.68 -26.19 5.41
C THR A 86 2.51 -27.58 6.01
N PRO A 87 1.34 -28.04 6.48
CA PRO A 87 1.18 -29.40 6.99
C PRO A 87 1.44 -30.47 5.93
N LEU A 88 1.00 -30.24 4.68
CA LEU A 88 1.20 -31.14 3.57
C LEU A 88 2.68 -31.24 3.19
N LEU A 89 3.35 -30.09 3.06
CA LEU A 89 4.78 -30.02 2.75
C LEU A 89 5.61 -30.64 3.88
N LYS A 90 5.23 -30.44 5.14
CA LYS A 90 5.87 -31.08 6.29
C LYS A 90 5.79 -32.61 6.24
N LYS A 91 4.62 -33.16 5.90
CA LYS A 91 4.46 -34.64 5.75
C LYS A 91 5.35 -35.16 4.62
N ARG A 92 5.37 -34.48 3.46
CA ARG A 92 6.24 -34.86 2.34
C ARG A 92 7.72 -34.78 2.70
N LEU A 93 8.11 -33.70 3.39
CA LEU A 93 9.49 -33.51 3.84
C LEU A 93 9.94 -34.60 4.78
N ILE A 94 9.16 -34.96 5.79
CA ILE A 94 9.48 -36.02 6.74
C ILE A 94 9.65 -37.38 5.99
N ALA A 95 8.74 -37.70 5.07
CA ALA A 95 8.83 -38.90 4.27
C ALA A 95 10.07 -38.90 3.37
N SER A 96 10.33 -37.77 2.64
CA SER A 96 11.53 -37.66 1.80
C SER A 96 12.83 -37.76 2.60
N LEU A 97 12.86 -37.12 3.79
CA LEU A 97 14.03 -37.14 4.67
C LEU A 97 14.32 -38.56 5.18
N GLY A 98 13.28 -39.34 5.51
CA GLY A 98 13.45 -40.74 5.92
C GLY A 98 14.14 -41.56 4.84
N PHE A 99 13.68 -41.52 3.60
CA PHE A 99 14.32 -42.20 2.48
C PHE A 99 15.70 -41.64 2.14
N LEU A 100 15.89 -40.34 2.22
CA LEU A 100 17.15 -39.68 1.94
C LEU A 100 18.24 -40.06 2.94
N ILE A 101 17.95 -40.18 4.25
CA ILE A 101 18.92 -40.57 5.27
C ILE A 101 19.42 -41.98 4.99
N VAL A 102 18.52 -42.89 4.63
CA VAL A 102 18.89 -44.27 4.25
C VAL A 102 19.73 -44.27 2.98
N LEU A 103 19.35 -43.48 1.97
CA LEU A 103 20.11 -43.31 0.73
C LEU A 103 21.53 -42.79 0.99
N MET A 104 21.64 -41.73 1.83
CA MET A 104 22.94 -41.14 2.19
C MET A 104 23.82 -42.12 2.99
N TYR A 105 23.22 -43.03 3.78
CA TYR A 105 23.94 -44.07 4.46
C TYR A 105 24.67 -44.99 3.45
N PHE A 106 24.00 -45.37 2.39
CA PHE A 106 24.58 -46.25 1.38
C PHE A 106 25.52 -45.51 0.42
N SER A 107 25.16 -44.31 -0.05
CA SER A 107 25.94 -43.55 -1.05
C SER A 107 27.20 -42.93 -0.45
N MET A 108 27.07 -42.20 0.67
CA MET A 108 28.22 -41.51 1.30
C MET A 108 28.78 -42.30 2.49
N GLY A 109 27.90 -42.78 3.38
CA GLY A 109 28.31 -43.45 4.60
C GLY A 109 29.18 -44.69 4.34
N HIS A 110 28.73 -45.59 3.49
CA HIS A 110 29.51 -46.76 3.16
C HIS A 110 30.65 -46.48 2.19
N MET A 111 30.36 -45.79 1.08
CA MET A 111 31.35 -45.55 0.01
C MET A 111 32.48 -44.62 0.39
N MET A 112 32.21 -43.55 1.19
CA MET A 112 33.24 -42.57 1.55
C MET A 112 33.84 -42.81 2.94
N TRP A 113 33.03 -43.29 3.90
CA TRP A 113 33.42 -43.41 5.30
C TRP A 113 33.52 -44.88 5.77
N GLY A 114 33.25 -45.87 4.90
CA GLY A 114 33.36 -47.27 5.23
C GLY A 114 32.39 -47.77 6.29
N TRP A 115 31.19 -47.16 6.40
CA TRP A 115 30.17 -47.61 7.34
C TRP A 115 29.74 -49.03 7.05
N PRO A 116 29.44 -49.83 8.08
CA PRO A 116 29.15 -51.25 7.91
C PRO A 116 27.86 -51.46 7.10
N VAL A 117 27.89 -52.45 6.17
CA VAL A 117 26.70 -52.87 5.43
C VAL A 117 26.48 -54.35 5.65
N PRO A 118 25.29 -54.88 5.43
CA PRO A 118 25.07 -56.33 5.47
C PRO A 118 26.00 -57.07 4.54
N ALA A 119 26.54 -58.20 4.94
CA ALA A 119 27.53 -59.00 4.19
C ALA A 119 27.10 -59.33 2.75
N VAL A 120 25.79 -59.41 2.49
CA VAL A 120 25.24 -59.63 1.13
C VAL A 120 25.47 -58.44 0.18
N LEU A 121 25.69 -57.24 0.73
CA LEU A 121 25.92 -56.00 -0.02
C LEU A 121 27.39 -55.63 -0.11
N GLU A 122 28.23 -56.21 0.76
CA GLU A 122 29.66 -56.03 0.76
C GLU A 122 30.22 -56.60 -0.54
N HIS A 123 30.88 -55.84 -1.35
CA HIS A 123 31.33 -56.16 -2.71
C HIS A 123 30.27 -56.35 -3.80
N ASN A 124 28.97 -56.16 -3.49
CA ASN A 124 27.91 -56.23 -4.50
C ASN A 124 27.51 -54.84 -4.97
N HIS A 125 28.31 -54.21 -5.83
CA HIS A 125 28.13 -52.86 -6.32
C HIS A 125 26.83 -52.67 -7.10
N VAL A 126 26.34 -53.72 -7.80
CA VAL A 126 25.05 -53.65 -8.51
C VAL A 126 23.88 -53.58 -7.53
N ALA A 127 23.88 -54.38 -6.48
CA ALA A 127 22.84 -54.35 -5.45
C ALA A 127 22.82 -52.97 -4.74
N MET A 128 23.98 -52.40 -4.47
CA MET A 128 24.12 -51.07 -3.92
C MET A 128 23.53 -49.99 -4.84
N GLY A 129 23.81 -50.04 -6.15
CA GLY A 129 23.22 -49.15 -7.14
C GLY A 129 21.70 -49.30 -7.26
N LEU A 130 21.17 -50.52 -7.20
CA LEU A 130 19.73 -50.80 -7.20
C LEU A 130 19.01 -50.24 -5.96
N ILE A 131 19.62 -50.36 -4.78
CA ILE A 131 19.08 -49.76 -3.55
C ILE A 131 18.99 -48.23 -3.70
N GLN A 132 20.06 -47.60 -4.20
CA GLN A 132 20.08 -46.15 -4.42
C GLN A 132 19.04 -45.74 -5.45
N LEU A 133 18.86 -46.46 -6.54
CA LEU A 133 17.83 -46.25 -7.54
C LEU A 133 16.42 -46.28 -6.93
N LEU A 134 16.10 -47.36 -6.16
CA LEU A 134 14.77 -47.53 -5.54
C LEU A 134 14.48 -46.45 -4.51
N LEU A 135 15.44 -46.09 -3.66
CA LEU A 135 15.27 -45.05 -2.65
C LEU A 135 15.12 -43.66 -3.30
N SER A 136 15.91 -43.36 -4.33
CA SER A 136 15.77 -42.10 -5.08
C SER A 136 14.44 -42.04 -5.81
N ALA A 137 14.00 -43.12 -6.45
CA ALA A 137 12.68 -43.20 -7.09
C ALA A 137 11.54 -42.97 -6.08
N ALA A 138 11.63 -43.51 -4.87
CA ALA A 138 10.64 -43.26 -3.81
C ALA A 138 10.54 -41.76 -3.46
N VAL A 139 11.68 -41.06 -3.33
CA VAL A 139 11.71 -39.61 -3.10
C VAL A 139 11.11 -38.85 -4.29
N MET A 140 11.38 -39.27 -5.52
CA MET A 140 10.79 -38.65 -6.73
C MET A 140 9.28 -38.83 -6.78
N ILE A 141 8.76 -40.00 -6.43
CA ILE A 141 7.31 -40.28 -6.35
C ILE A 141 6.63 -39.39 -5.28
N ILE A 142 7.22 -39.27 -4.10
CA ILE A 142 6.71 -38.39 -3.03
C ILE A 142 6.62 -36.94 -3.53
N ASN A 143 7.56 -36.52 -4.36
CA ASN A 143 7.70 -35.15 -4.87
C ASN A 143 7.27 -35.04 -6.35
N GLN A 144 6.44 -35.94 -6.88
CA GLN A 144 6.00 -35.97 -8.29
C GLN A 144 5.37 -34.64 -8.79
N LYS A 145 4.83 -33.83 -7.90
CA LYS A 145 4.27 -32.50 -8.26
C LYS A 145 5.26 -31.63 -9.02
N PHE A 146 6.56 -31.66 -8.67
CA PHE A 146 7.57 -30.86 -9.37
C PHE A 146 7.74 -31.33 -10.82
N PHE A 147 7.67 -32.61 -11.07
CA PHE A 147 7.79 -33.18 -12.42
C PHE A 147 6.54 -32.86 -13.25
N ILE A 148 5.35 -33.08 -12.69
CA ILE A 148 4.08 -32.80 -13.38
C ILE A 148 3.98 -31.32 -13.75
N SER A 149 4.20 -30.43 -12.79
CA SER A 149 4.16 -28.97 -13.01
C SER A 149 5.27 -28.51 -13.95
N GLY A 150 6.51 -29.01 -13.75
CA GLY A 150 7.66 -28.62 -14.53
C GLY A 150 7.56 -29.02 -16.00
N PHE A 151 7.19 -30.25 -16.30
CA PHE A 151 7.03 -30.72 -17.68
C PHE A 151 5.80 -30.13 -18.35
N LYS A 152 4.68 -29.94 -17.63
CA LYS A 152 3.50 -29.23 -18.14
C LYS A 152 3.86 -27.82 -18.57
N SER A 153 4.61 -27.08 -17.75
CA SER A 153 5.05 -25.72 -18.06
C SER A 153 6.03 -25.67 -19.25
N LEU A 154 6.91 -26.64 -19.35
CA LEU A 154 7.86 -26.76 -20.46
C LEU A 154 7.14 -27.00 -21.80
N LEU A 155 6.17 -27.91 -21.83
CA LEU A 155 5.35 -28.20 -23.01
C LEU A 155 4.56 -26.97 -23.50
N HIS A 156 4.10 -26.14 -22.57
CA HIS A 156 3.44 -24.87 -22.89
C HIS A 156 4.40 -23.72 -23.19
N ARG A 157 5.69 -24.00 -23.44
CA ARG A 157 6.76 -23.01 -23.73
C ARG A 157 6.87 -21.90 -22.67
N ALA A 158 6.59 -22.24 -21.41
CA ALA A 158 6.68 -21.33 -20.29
C ALA A 158 7.39 -22.01 -19.11
N PRO A 159 8.69 -22.34 -19.28
CA PRO A 159 9.42 -23.01 -18.22
C PRO A 159 9.40 -22.16 -16.95
N ASN A 160 9.20 -22.84 -15.83
CA ASN A 160 9.12 -22.25 -14.50
C ASN A 160 10.18 -22.87 -13.58
N MET A 161 10.14 -22.51 -12.29
CA MET A 161 11.02 -23.07 -11.28
C MET A 161 10.94 -24.61 -11.22
N ASP A 162 9.74 -25.17 -11.27
CA ASP A 162 9.53 -26.61 -11.19
C ASP A 162 10.17 -27.32 -12.40
N THR A 163 10.25 -26.63 -13.55
CA THR A 163 10.96 -27.12 -14.76
C THR A 163 12.46 -27.30 -14.48
N LEU A 164 13.11 -26.33 -13.82
CA LEU A 164 14.55 -26.44 -13.50
C LEU A 164 14.81 -27.62 -12.55
N VAL A 165 13.96 -27.79 -11.55
CA VAL A 165 14.02 -28.85 -10.58
C VAL A 165 13.80 -30.23 -11.26
N ALA A 166 12.76 -30.31 -12.10
CA ALA A 166 12.43 -31.53 -12.81
C ALA A 166 13.56 -31.95 -13.79
N LEU A 167 14.13 -31.00 -14.52
CA LEU A 167 15.26 -31.24 -15.40
C LEU A 167 16.52 -31.65 -14.62
N GLY A 168 16.87 -30.94 -13.56
CA GLY A 168 18.06 -31.24 -12.77
C GLY A 168 17.99 -32.58 -12.06
N SER A 169 16.89 -32.84 -11.32
CA SER A 169 16.69 -34.14 -10.63
C SER A 169 16.46 -35.30 -11.60
N GLY A 170 15.68 -35.03 -12.67
CA GLY A 170 15.43 -36.05 -13.71
C GLY A 170 16.69 -36.44 -14.46
N ALA A 171 17.53 -35.48 -14.88
CA ALA A 171 18.81 -35.76 -15.53
C ALA A 171 19.75 -36.55 -14.63
N SER A 172 19.84 -36.19 -13.33
CA SER A 172 20.61 -36.92 -12.34
C SER A 172 20.17 -38.38 -12.25
N PHE A 173 18.88 -38.61 -12.16
CA PHE A 173 18.31 -39.95 -12.05
C PHE A 173 18.50 -40.78 -13.32
N VAL A 174 18.22 -40.22 -14.49
CA VAL A 174 18.37 -40.93 -15.79
C VAL A 174 19.82 -41.28 -16.07
N TYR A 175 20.74 -40.32 -15.83
CA TYR A 175 22.17 -40.59 -16.03
C TYR A 175 22.70 -41.67 -15.08
N SER A 176 22.33 -41.64 -13.79
CA SER A 176 22.71 -42.62 -12.81
C SER A 176 22.14 -44.03 -13.16
N THR A 177 20.95 -44.06 -13.73
CA THR A 177 20.35 -45.29 -14.24
C THR A 177 21.19 -45.82 -15.43
N TYR A 178 21.57 -44.95 -16.37
CA TYR A 178 22.49 -45.35 -17.46
C TYR A 178 23.83 -45.88 -16.90
N ALA A 179 24.44 -45.15 -15.96
CA ALA A 179 25.70 -45.56 -15.34
C ALA A 179 25.58 -46.93 -14.62
N LEU A 180 24.42 -47.21 -13.98
CA LEU A 180 24.14 -48.51 -13.38
C LEU A 180 24.09 -49.63 -14.41
N PHE A 181 23.43 -49.44 -15.55
CA PHE A 181 23.43 -50.42 -16.65
C PHE A 181 24.82 -50.58 -17.25
N ALA A 182 25.56 -49.52 -17.47
CA ALA A 182 26.93 -49.58 -17.96
C ALA A 182 27.87 -50.31 -16.97
N MET A 183 27.67 -50.09 -15.67
CA MET A 183 28.39 -50.82 -14.60
C MET A 183 28.07 -52.32 -14.60
N THR A 184 26.81 -52.73 -14.82
CA THR A 184 26.48 -54.14 -14.92
C THR A 184 27.20 -54.83 -16.10
N ASN A 185 27.29 -54.13 -17.26
CA ASN A 185 28.03 -54.61 -18.42
C ASN A 185 29.54 -54.71 -18.15
N ALA A 186 30.14 -53.72 -17.48
CA ALA A 186 31.55 -53.78 -17.06
C ALA A 186 31.80 -54.95 -16.11
N GLN A 187 30.89 -55.22 -15.17
CA GLN A 187 30.99 -56.36 -14.24
C GLN A 187 30.92 -57.70 -14.96
N MET A 188 30.03 -57.83 -15.94
CA MET A 188 29.95 -59.09 -16.77
C MET A 188 31.22 -59.33 -17.58
N ASN A 189 31.90 -58.30 -18.02
CA ASN A 189 33.17 -58.37 -18.77
C ASN A 189 34.40 -58.44 -17.86
N GLY A 190 34.24 -58.47 -16.54
CA GLY A 190 35.36 -58.61 -15.60
C GLY A 190 36.21 -57.33 -15.47
N ASP A 191 35.70 -56.16 -15.95
CA ASP A 191 36.35 -54.86 -15.89
C ASP A 191 36.11 -54.19 -14.53
N SER A 192 36.91 -54.51 -13.52
CA SER A 192 36.80 -53.93 -12.19
C SER A 192 37.08 -52.45 -12.18
N ALA A 193 37.92 -51.93 -13.07
CA ALA A 193 38.22 -50.49 -13.15
C ALA A 193 36.99 -49.72 -13.69
N GLY A 194 36.33 -50.24 -14.71
CA GLY A 194 35.09 -49.72 -15.26
C GLY A 194 33.95 -49.72 -14.22
N VAL A 195 33.80 -50.81 -13.44
CA VAL A 195 32.82 -50.88 -12.35
C VAL A 195 33.00 -49.74 -11.35
N MET A 196 34.24 -49.53 -10.89
CA MET A 196 34.55 -48.44 -9.93
C MET A 196 34.34 -47.07 -10.53
N SER A 197 34.70 -46.84 -11.81
CA SER A 197 34.47 -45.59 -12.51
C SER A 197 32.99 -45.23 -12.56
N TYR A 198 32.13 -46.16 -13.03
CA TYR A 198 30.69 -45.93 -13.09
C TYR A 198 30.02 -45.79 -11.71
N MET A 199 30.55 -46.47 -10.69
CA MET A 199 30.04 -46.34 -9.33
C MET A 199 30.26 -44.94 -8.76
N HIS A 200 31.37 -44.28 -9.08
CA HIS A 200 31.63 -42.89 -8.72
C HIS A 200 30.82 -41.84 -9.52
N GLU A 201 30.18 -42.27 -10.60
CA GLU A 201 29.31 -41.42 -11.42
C GLU A 201 27.82 -41.51 -11.06
N PHE A 202 27.48 -42.14 -9.95
CA PHE A 202 26.10 -42.13 -9.47
C PHE A 202 25.73 -40.73 -8.87
N TYR A 203 24.59 -40.21 -9.28
CA TYR A 203 23.98 -38.99 -8.78
C TYR A 203 22.57 -39.23 -8.24
N PHE A 204 22.24 -40.47 -7.80
CA PHE A 204 20.94 -40.82 -7.20
C PHE A 204 20.67 -40.01 -5.93
N GLU A 205 21.69 -39.80 -5.08
CA GLU A 205 21.61 -39.00 -3.89
C GLU A 205 21.40 -37.53 -4.25
N SER A 206 22.02 -37.05 -5.33
CA SER A 206 21.83 -35.67 -5.81
C SER A 206 20.40 -35.44 -6.26
N ALA A 207 19.79 -36.38 -7.01
CA ALA A 207 18.40 -36.30 -7.43
C ALA A 207 17.45 -36.25 -6.25
N ALA A 208 17.61 -37.05 -5.24
CA ALA A 208 16.79 -37.09 -4.03
C ALA A 208 17.04 -35.87 -3.13
N MET A 209 18.29 -35.45 -2.98
CA MET A 209 18.67 -34.30 -2.15
C MET A 209 18.12 -33.00 -2.71
N ILE A 210 18.21 -32.77 -4.04
CA ILE A 210 17.64 -31.59 -4.71
C ILE A 210 16.14 -31.47 -4.37
N LEU A 211 15.36 -32.54 -4.53
CA LEU A 211 13.93 -32.56 -4.25
C LEU A 211 13.63 -32.32 -2.78
N THR A 212 14.41 -32.92 -1.88
CA THR A 212 14.21 -32.76 -0.44
C THR A 212 14.54 -31.33 0.02
N LEU A 213 15.68 -30.78 -0.39
CA LEU A 213 16.07 -29.41 -0.02
C LEU A 213 15.12 -28.36 -0.59
N ILE A 214 14.63 -28.55 -1.81
CA ILE A 214 13.62 -27.66 -2.39
C ILE A 214 12.31 -27.76 -1.62
N THR A 215 11.93 -28.96 -1.15
CA THR A 215 10.75 -29.14 -0.29
C THR A 215 10.93 -28.42 1.06
N VAL A 216 12.16 -28.40 1.64
CA VAL A 216 12.47 -27.57 2.82
C VAL A 216 12.25 -26.11 2.49
N GLY A 217 12.81 -25.60 1.40
CA GLY A 217 12.63 -24.21 0.95
C GLY A 217 11.16 -23.85 0.80
N LYS A 218 10.37 -24.68 0.11
CA LYS A 218 8.93 -24.49 -0.06
C LYS A 218 8.14 -24.53 1.25
N MET A 219 8.51 -25.39 2.18
CA MET A 219 7.88 -25.45 3.50
C MET A 219 8.16 -24.17 4.30
N LEU A 220 9.41 -23.68 4.29
CA LEU A 220 9.78 -22.44 4.94
C LEU A 220 9.06 -21.24 4.30
N GLU A 221 8.95 -21.24 2.98
CA GLU A 221 8.19 -20.26 2.21
C GLU A 221 6.71 -20.25 2.64
N ALA A 222 6.04 -21.41 2.63
CA ALA A 222 4.63 -21.55 3.01
C ALA A 222 4.38 -21.10 4.46
N ARG A 223 5.24 -21.52 5.40
CA ARG A 223 5.16 -21.11 6.80
C ARG A 223 5.33 -19.59 6.96
N SER A 224 6.19 -19.00 6.18
CA SER A 224 6.46 -17.56 6.23
C SER A 224 5.34 -16.76 5.61
N LYS A 225 4.75 -17.24 4.51
CA LYS A 225 3.51 -16.67 3.95
C LYS A 225 2.38 -16.70 4.98
N GLY A 226 2.22 -17.81 5.72
CA GLY A 226 1.25 -17.90 6.81
C GLY A 226 1.45 -16.82 7.88
N LYS A 227 2.71 -16.54 8.28
CA LYS A 227 3.00 -15.46 9.25
C LYS A 227 2.73 -14.05 8.72
N THR A 228 2.89 -13.81 7.43
CA THR A 228 2.61 -12.49 6.84
C THR A 228 1.11 -12.18 6.78
N THR A 229 0.26 -13.20 6.74
CA THR A 229 -1.21 -13.06 6.80
C THR A 229 -1.75 -12.95 8.24
N ASP A 230 -0.91 -13.15 9.26
CA ASP A 230 -1.35 -13.12 10.67
C ASP A 230 -1.92 -11.76 11.10
N ALA A 231 -1.44 -10.64 10.52
CA ALA A 231 -2.00 -9.32 10.79
C ALA A 231 -3.47 -9.22 10.33
N LEU A 232 -3.75 -9.71 9.12
CA LEU A 232 -5.11 -9.75 8.59
C LEU A 232 -6.01 -10.68 9.40
N LYS A 233 -5.50 -11.87 9.75
CA LYS A 233 -6.22 -12.81 10.65
C LYS A 233 -6.48 -12.20 12.02
N GLY A 234 -5.54 -11.39 12.52
CA GLY A 234 -5.71 -10.67 13.78
C GLY A 234 -6.89 -9.71 13.73
N LEU A 235 -7.01 -8.92 12.66
CA LEU A 235 -8.15 -8.02 12.45
C LEU A 235 -9.48 -8.79 12.32
N MET A 236 -9.51 -9.87 11.55
CA MET A 236 -10.71 -10.68 11.37
C MET A 236 -11.20 -11.33 12.68
N LYS A 237 -10.28 -11.72 13.56
CA LYS A 237 -10.61 -12.29 14.87
C LYS A 237 -11.23 -11.29 15.85
N LEU A 238 -11.09 -10.00 15.60
CA LEU A 238 -11.70 -8.95 16.43
C LEU A 238 -13.21 -8.81 16.15
N ALA A 239 -13.68 -9.26 14.99
CA ALA A 239 -15.09 -9.20 14.63
C ALA A 239 -15.94 -10.05 15.59
N PRO A 240 -16.89 -9.46 16.32
CA PRO A 240 -17.84 -10.21 17.15
C PRO A 240 -18.70 -11.14 16.29
N LYS A 241 -19.07 -12.28 16.83
CA LYS A 241 -19.94 -13.27 16.14
C LYS A 241 -21.41 -13.06 16.44
N THR A 242 -21.72 -12.38 17.52
CA THR A 242 -23.09 -12.13 18.01
C THR A 242 -23.24 -10.69 18.49
N ALA A 243 -24.48 -10.21 18.51
CA ALA A 243 -24.86 -8.91 19.04
C ALA A 243 -26.07 -9.05 19.97
N ASN A 244 -26.12 -8.27 21.05
CA ASN A 244 -27.28 -8.17 21.93
C ASN A 244 -28.18 -7.02 21.43
N VAL A 245 -29.21 -7.37 20.69
CA VAL A 245 -30.15 -6.43 20.05
C VAL A 245 -31.41 -6.28 20.85
N ILE A 246 -31.94 -5.07 20.99
CA ILE A 246 -33.19 -4.75 21.66
C ILE A 246 -34.28 -4.53 20.61
N ARG A 247 -35.18 -5.50 20.46
CA ARG A 247 -36.34 -5.40 19.56
C ARG A 247 -37.62 -5.45 20.38
N ASN A 248 -38.51 -4.50 20.16
CA ASN A 248 -39.78 -4.38 20.90
C ASN A 248 -39.60 -4.36 22.44
N GLY A 249 -38.49 -3.79 22.93
CA GLY A 249 -38.19 -3.73 24.38
C GLY A 249 -37.60 -5.02 24.97
N ILE A 250 -37.38 -6.07 24.17
CA ILE A 250 -36.81 -7.35 24.60
C ILE A 250 -35.41 -7.44 24.06
N GLU A 251 -34.46 -7.74 24.93
CA GLU A 251 -33.06 -7.99 24.54
C GLU A 251 -32.92 -9.45 24.08
N GLU A 252 -32.39 -9.66 22.89
CA GLU A 252 -32.07 -10.95 22.30
C GLU A 252 -30.68 -11.00 21.72
N THR A 253 -29.96 -12.10 21.91
CA THR A 253 -28.65 -12.32 21.29
C THR A 253 -28.86 -12.93 19.92
N VAL A 254 -28.42 -12.19 18.88
CA VAL A 254 -28.54 -12.62 17.48
C VAL A 254 -27.17 -12.76 16.84
N PRO A 255 -27.01 -13.62 15.82
CA PRO A 255 -25.85 -13.60 14.96
C PRO A 255 -25.64 -12.22 14.33
N ILE A 256 -24.37 -11.83 14.14
CA ILE A 256 -24.03 -10.48 13.64
C ILE A 256 -24.65 -10.18 12.27
N GLU A 257 -24.83 -11.20 11.44
CA GLU A 257 -25.41 -11.09 10.10
C GLU A 257 -26.93 -10.74 10.12
N GLN A 258 -27.57 -10.88 11.28
CA GLN A 258 -28.99 -10.58 11.45
C GLN A 258 -29.23 -9.16 11.99
N VAL A 259 -28.18 -8.44 12.35
CA VAL A 259 -28.28 -7.04 12.78
C VAL A 259 -28.55 -6.15 11.57
N ARG A 260 -29.51 -5.25 11.70
CA ARG A 260 -29.93 -4.32 10.64
C ARG A 260 -29.61 -2.88 11.03
N LYS A 261 -29.44 -2.03 10.04
CA LYS A 261 -29.32 -0.58 10.25
C LYS A 261 -30.58 -0.06 10.96
N GLY A 262 -30.38 0.71 12.05
CA GLY A 262 -31.45 1.21 12.92
C GLY A 262 -31.79 0.28 14.08
N ASP A 263 -31.26 -0.96 14.17
CA ASP A 263 -31.41 -1.79 15.36
C ASP A 263 -30.71 -1.15 16.56
N ILE A 264 -31.34 -1.23 17.72
CA ILE A 264 -30.74 -0.80 18.97
C ILE A 264 -30.00 -1.98 19.58
N PHE A 265 -28.73 -1.82 19.92
CA PHE A 265 -27.96 -2.85 20.59
C PHE A 265 -27.39 -2.37 21.92
N ALA A 266 -27.22 -3.28 22.84
CA ALA A 266 -26.69 -3.03 24.16
C ALA A 266 -25.28 -3.60 24.28
N VAL A 267 -24.37 -2.83 24.91
CA VAL A 267 -22.97 -3.26 25.14
C VAL A 267 -22.61 -3.04 26.61
N ARG A 268 -22.25 -4.13 27.27
CA ARG A 268 -21.83 -4.14 28.67
C ARG A 268 -20.33 -3.95 28.81
N PRO A 269 -19.84 -3.57 29.99
CA PRO A 269 -18.41 -3.53 30.28
C PRO A 269 -17.72 -4.86 29.94
N GLY A 270 -16.61 -4.78 29.19
CA GLY A 270 -15.84 -5.93 28.73
C GLY A 270 -16.33 -6.55 27.41
N GLU A 271 -17.48 -6.14 26.88
CA GLU A 271 -17.99 -6.62 25.59
C GLU A 271 -17.42 -5.84 24.42
N ASN A 272 -17.28 -6.52 23.29
CA ASN A 272 -16.94 -5.88 22.03
C ASN A 272 -18.19 -5.23 21.41
N ILE A 273 -18.00 -4.06 20.80
CA ILE A 273 -19.05 -3.39 20.05
C ILE A 273 -19.31 -4.18 18.76
N PRO A 274 -20.57 -4.62 18.50
CA PRO A 274 -20.82 -5.57 17.43
C PRO A 274 -20.81 -4.94 16.03
N VAL A 275 -21.36 -3.75 15.88
CA VAL A 275 -21.47 -3.00 14.61
C VAL A 275 -21.22 -1.52 14.86
N ASP A 276 -20.98 -0.75 13.79
CA ASP A 276 -20.84 0.71 13.93
C ASP A 276 -22.18 1.33 14.32
N GLY A 277 -22.16 2.26 15.26
CA GLY A 277 -23.36 2.88 15.77
C GLY A 277 -23.14 4.24 16.40
N VAL A 278 -24.24 4.82 16.90
CA VAL A 278 -24.26 6.07 17.68
C VAL A 278 -24.84 5.76 19.06
N VAL A 279 -24.19 6.25 20.10
CA VAL A 279 -24.68 6.12 21.49
C VAL A 279 -25.97 6.90 21.65
N ILE A 280 -27.05 6.22 22.01
CA ILE A 280 -28.36 6.83 22.30
C ILE A 280 -28.63 6.98 23.80
N GLU A 281 -28.03 6.12 24.63
CA GLU A 281 -28.21 6.10 26.08
C GLU A 281 -26.94 5.58 26.75
N GLY A 282 -26.56 6.19 27.88
CA GLY A 282 -25.40 5.81 28.70
C GLY A 282 -24.13 6.58 28.32
N SER A 283 -23.06 6.28 29.07
CA SER A 283 -21.72 6.80 28.82
C SER A 283 -20.69 5.73 29.20
N SER A 284 -19.57 5.66 28.49
CA SER A 284 -18.50 4.70 28.76
C SER A 284 -17.18 5.11 28.17
N ALA A 285 -16.09 4.63 28.74
CA ALA A 285 -14.78 4.65 28.11
C ALA A 285 -14.63 3.45 27.16
N VAL A 286 -14.37 3.70 25.89
CA VAL A 286 -14.25 2.68 24.83
C VAL A 286 -12.80 2.57 24.38
N ASN A 287 -12.26 1.37 24.43
CA ASN A 287 -10.91 1.09 23.91
C ASN A 287 -10.97 0.84 22.40
N GLU A 288 -10.45 1.79 21.64
CA GLU A 288 -10.38 1.75 20.16
C GLU A 288 -9.03 1.26 19.64
N SER A 289 -8.14 0.75 20.51
CA SER A 289 -6.77 0.37 20.16
C SER A 289 -6.68 -0.67 19.04
N ALA A 290 -7.69 -1.50 18.88
CA ALA A 290 -7.78 -2.50 17.83
C ALA A 290 -7.84 -1.90 16.41
N LEU A 291 -8.46 -0.72 16.28
CA LEU A 291 -8.63 -0.01 15.01
C LEU A 291 -7.64 1.16 14.87
N THR A 292 -7.43 1.89 15.94
CA THR A 292 -6.62 3.12 15.93
C THR A 292 -5.17 2.89 16.37
N GLY A 293 -4.90 1.80 17.11
CA GLY A 293 -3.59 1.55 17.74
C GLY A 293 -3.33 2.42 18.97
N GLU A 294 -4.35 3.13 19.51
CA GLU A 294 -4.20 3.91 20.75
C GLU A 294 -4.65 3.12 21.96
N SER A 295 -3.80 3.07 22.97
CA SER A 295 -4.10 2.33 24.21
C SER A 295 -4.96 3.13 25.19
N ILE A 296 -5.12 4.44 24.97
CA ILE A 296 -5.92 5.29 25.88
C ILE A 296 -7.38 5.18 25.45
N PRO A 297 -8.28 4.74 26.35
CA PRO A 297 -9.69 4.69 26.07
C PRO A 297 -10.28 6.07 25.79
N VAL A 298 -11.28 6.13 24.93
CA VAL A 298 -11.99 7.34 24.56
C VAL A 298 -13.35 7.36 25.21
N ASP A 299 -13.68 8.45 25.92
CA ASP A 299 -14.99 8.62 26.53
C ASP A 299 -16.06 8.82 25.43
N LYS A 300 -17.12 8.03 25.52
CA LYS A 300 -18.28 8.08 24.61
C LYS A 300 -19.54 8.37 25.40
N GLU A 301 -20.24 9.38 24.98
CA GLU A 301 -21.50 9.83 25.54
C GLU A 301 -22.59 9.84 24.47
N LYS A 302 -23.82 10.16 24.85
CA LYS A 302 -24.93 10.26 23.92
C LYS A 302 -24.60 11.16 22.73
N GLY A 303 -24.78 10.64 21.51
CA GLY A 303 -24.49 11.30 20.25
C GLY A 303 -23.10 10.98 19.68
N TYR A 304 -22.22 10.34 20.43
CA TYR A 304 -20.91 9.92 19.92
C TYR A 304 -21.00 8.63 19.11
N THR A 305 -20.16 8.54 18.08
CA THR A 305 -20.04 7.33 17.25
C THR A 305 -19.18 6.29 17.94
N VAL A 306 -19.51 5.02 17.73
CA VAL A 306 -18.76 3.85 18.16
C VAL A 306 -18.54 2.93 16.97
N SER A 307 -17.38 2.26 16.93
CA SER A 307 -16.98 1.40 15.82
C SER A 307 -16.98 -0.07 16.21
N ALA A 308 -17.32 -0.93 15.26
CA ALA A 308 -17.27 -2.39 15.42
C ALA A 308 -15.90 -2.87 15.90
N ALA A 309 -15.85 -3.92 16.72
CA ALA A 309 -14.66 -4.56 17.30
C ALA A 309 -13.88 -3.72 18.30
N THR A 310 -14.35 -2.52 18.69
CA THR A 310 -13.81 -1.80 19.83
C THR A 310 -14.40 -2.35 21.13
N VAL A 311 -13.70 -2.15 22.26
CA VAL A 311 -14.08 -2.80 23.54
C VAL A 311 -14.65 -1.76 24.50
N ASN A 312 -15.87 -1.98 24.96
CA ASN A 312 -16.48 -1.19 26.02
C ASN A 312 -15.81 -1.51 27.37
N GLN A 313 -15.23 -0.52 28.06
CA GLN A 313 -14.45 -0.80 29.29
C GLN A 313 -15.20 -0.58 30.58
N SER A 314 -16.07 0.41 30.69
CA SER A 314 -16.56 0.84 32.01
C SER A 314 -18.09 0.88 32.13
N GLY A 315 -18.78 1.67 31.35
CA GLY A 315 -20.21 1.91 31.46
C GLY A 315 -21.07 0.96 30.62
N PHE A 316 -22.37 1.00 30.87
CA PHE A 316 -23.35 0.37 30.00
C PHE A 316 -23.82 1.39 28.97
N ILE A 317 -23.80 1.02 27.69
CA ILE A 317 -24.24 1.88 26.61
C ILE A 317 -25.26 1.18 25.72
N LYS A 318 -26.26 1.92 25.26
CA LYS A 318 -27.14 1.51 24.17
C LYS A 318 -26.80 2.35 22.95
N CYS A 319 -26.67 1.67 21.81
CA CYS A 319 -26.30 2.29 20.55
C CYS A 319 -27.33 1.94 19.47
N GLU A 320 -27.53 2.85 18.53
CA GLU A 320 -28.29 2.60 17.31
C GLU A 320 -27.32 2.24 16.20
N ALA A 321 -27.54 1.14 15.49
CA ALA A 321 -26.70 0.65 14.41
C ALA A 321 -26.76 1.57 13.18
N THR A 322 -25.64 2.12 12.76
CA THR A 322 -25.52 3.01 11.60
C THR A 322 -24.97 2.31 10.36
N ARG A 323 -24.00 1.39 10.56
CA ARG A 323 -23.40 0.57 9.50
C ARG A 323 -23.34 -0.87 9.96
N VAL A 324 -23.68 -1.80 9.08
CA VAL A 324 -23.78 -3.24 9.39
C VAL A 324 -23.14 -4.08 8.29
N GLY A 325 -22.73 -5.30 8.61
CA GLY A 325 -22.18 -6.25 7.64
C GLY A 325 -20.89 -5.75 6.98
N GLU A 326 -20.88 -5.71 5.65
CA GLU A 326 -19.71 -5.30 4.86
C GLU A 326 -19.41 -3.80 4.96
N ASP A 327 -20.40 -2.99 5.36
CA ASP A 327 -20.26 -1.53 5.46
C ASP A 327 -19.64 -1.08 6.80
N THR A 328 -19.43 -1.98 7.75
CA THR A 328 -18.78 -1.62 9.03
C THR A 328 -17.33 -1.17 8.79
N THR A 329 -16.86 -0.23 9.63
CA THR A 329 -15.48 0.28 9.58
C THR A 329 -14.46 -0.85 9.60
N LEU A 330 -14.66 -1.87 10.45
CA LEU A 330 -13.78 -3.04 10.49
C LEU A 330 -13.77 -3.81 9.16
N SER A 331 -14.96 -4.07 8.57
CA SER A 331 -15.07 -4.78 7.29
C SER A 331 -14.38 -4.01 6.16
N GLN A 332 -14.52 -2.69 6.12
CA GLN A 332 -13.84 -1.84 5.15
C GLN A 332 -12.31 -1.87 5.33
N ILE A 333 -11.81 -1.85 6.56
CA ILE A 333 -10.37 -1.99 6.85
C ILE A 333 -9.85 -3.34 6.35
N ILE A 334 -10.55 -4.44 6.68
CA ILE A 334 -10.19 -5.79 6.23
C ILE A 334 -10.15 -5.86 4.70
N LYS A 335 -11.16 -5.29 4.03
CA LYS A 335 -11.23 -5.22 2.57
C LYS A 335 -10.06 -4.43 1.99
N MET A 336 -9.77 -3.23 2.49
CA MET A 336 -8.62 -2.42 2.02
C MET A 336 -7.29 -3.16 2.16
N VAL A 337 -7.03 -3.82 3.29
CA VAL A 337 -5.80 -4.60 3.49
C VAL A 337 -5.75 -5.82 2.56
N SER A 338 -6.89 -6.46 2.31
CA SER A 338 -7.00 -7.59 1.38
C SER A 338 -6.76 -7.14 -0.07
N ASP A 339 -7.37 -6.03 -0.50
CA ASP A 339 -7.20 -5.45 -1.83
C ASP A 339 -5.76 -5.01 -2.07
N ALA A 340 -5.13 -4.39 -1.08
CA ALA A 340 -3.71 -4.05 -1.14
C ALA A 340 -2.82 -5.29 -1.33
N ALA A 341 -3.15 -6.40 -0.68
CA ALA A 341 -2.42 -7.67 -0.84
C ALA A 341 -2.64 -8.32 -2.21
N ALA A 342 -3.78 -8.05 -2.87
CA ALA A 342 -4.09 -8.58 -4.20
C ALA A 342 -3.47 -7.76 -5.34
N THR A 343 -3.09 -6.49 -5.10
CA THR A 343 -2.48 -5.62 -6.11
C THR A 343 -0.97 -5.82 -6.19
N LYS A 344 -0.38 -5.44 -7.33
CA LYS A 344 1.08 -5.50 -7.55
C LYS A 344 1.69 -4.11 -7.67
N ALA A 345 2.70 -3.84 -6.88
CA ALA A 345 3.54 -2.67 -7.01
C ALA A 345 4.33 -2.65 -8.34
N PRO A 346 4.65 -1.49 -8.91
CA PRO A 346 5.46 -1.36 -10.12
C PRO A 346 6.79 -2.12 -10.05
N ILE A 347 7.49 -2.07 -8.93
CA ILE A 347 8.74 -2.80 -8.72
C ILE A 347 8.56 -4.34 -8.79
N ALA A 348 7.41 -4.86 -8.37
CA ALA A 348 7.08 -6.28 -8.48
C ALA A 348 6.89 -6.70 -9.95
N LYS A 349 6.25 -5.84 -10.77
CA LYS A 349 6.07 -6.09 -12.21
C LYS A 349 7.42 -6.18 -12.95
N VAL A 350 8.40 -5.35 -12.55
CA VAL A 350 9.76 -5.41 -13.09
C VAL A 350 10.45 -6.73 -12.69
N ALA A 351 10.35 -7.13 -11.42
CA ALA A 351 10.92 -8.38 -10.94
C ALA A 351 10.30 -9.62 -11.65
N ASP A 352 9.00 -9.61 -11.88
CA ASP A 352 8.29 -10.67 -12.60
C ASP A 352 8.75 -10.76 -14.06
N LYS A 353 8.93 -9.62 -14.74
CA LYS A 353 9.45 -9.57 -16.12
C LYS A 353 10.85 -10.16 -16.21
N VAL A 354 11.72 -9.81 -15.27
CA VAL A 354 13.07 -10.36 -15.18
C VAL A 354 13.02 -11.88 -14.95
N SER A 355 12.19 -12.36 -14.02
CA SER A 355 11.99 -13.80 -13.76
C SER A 355 11.55 -14.57 -15.01
N GLY A 356 10.71 -13.99 -15.85
CA GLY A 356 10.22 -14.60 -17.08
C GLY A 356 11.31 -14.85 -18.14
N ILE A 357 12.35 -14.00 -18.17
CA ILE A 357 13.51 -14.14 -19.06
C ILE A 357 14.58 -15.03 -18.44
N PHE A 358 14.71 -14.97 -17.12
CA PHE A 358 15.78 -15.64 -16.38
C PHE A 358 15.77 -17.16 -16.52
N VAL A 359 14.62 -17.81 -16.41
CA VAL A 359 14.53 -19.28 -16.47
C VAL A 359 14.94 -19.83 -17.85
N PRO A 360 14.47 -19.33 -19.00
CA PRO A 360 14.99 -19.71 -20.31
C PRO A 360 16.50 -19.48 -20.46
N ALA A 361 16.99 -18.33 -19.98
CA ALA A 361 18.42 -18.01 -20.06
C ALA A 361 19.27 -19.02 -19.26
N VAL A 362 18.84 -19.42 -18.09
CA VAL A 362 19.51 -20.43 -17.25
C VAL A 362 19.55 -21.79 -17.95
N ILE A 363 18.46 -22.23 -18.57
CA ILE A 363 18.44 -23.48 -19.33
C ILE A 363 19.47 -23.45 -20.46
N LEU A 364 19.55 -22.31 -21.17
CA LEU A 364 20.57 -22.11 -22.21
C LEU A 364 21.98 -22.14 -21.63
N ILE A 365 22.24 -21.43 -20.52
CA ILE A 365 23.56 -21.43 -19.86
C ILE A 365 23.94 -22.85 -19.43
N ALA A 366 23.01 -23.65 -18.88
CA ALA A 366 23.26 -25.01 -18.49
C ALA A 366 23.62 -25.91 -19.71
N ALA A 367 22.88 -25.77 -20.81
CA ALA A 367 23.17 -26.48 -22.05
C ALA A 367 24.55 -26.09 -22.61
N VAL A 368 24.87 -24.82 -22.67
CA VAL A 368 26.18 -24.33 -23.09
C VAL A 368 27.29 -24.86 -22.16
N THR A 369 27.06 -24.86 -20.85
CA THR A 369 28.03 -25.41 -19.88
C THR A 369 28.33 -26.87 -20.15
N ILE A 370 27.30 -27.70 -20.40
CA ILE A 370 27.49 -29.12 -20.74
C ILE A 370 28.32 -29.25 -22.02
N ILE A 371 27.96 -28.54 -23.08
CA ILE A 371 28.65 -28.59 -24.37
C ILE A 371 30.12 -28.17 -24.22
N VAL A 372 30.41 -27.08 -23.51
CA VAL A 372 31.78 -26.60 -23.30
C VAL A 372 32.65 -27.63 -22.59
N TRP A 373 32.17 -28.26 -21.52
CA TRP A 373 32.93 -29.27 -20.79
C TRP A 373 33.15 -30.55 -21.62
N LEU A 374 32.17 -30.96 -22.44
CA LEU A 374 32.37 -32.04 -23.39
C LEU A 374 33.42 -31.72 -24.47
N LEU A 375 33.45 -30.50 -24.98
CA LEU A 375 34.44 -30.02 -25.93
C LEU A 375 35.84 -29.93 -25.33
N LEU A 376 35.93 -29.68 -24.01
CA LEU A 376 37.20 -29.70 -23.28
C LEU A 376 37.71 -31.13 -22.98
N GLY A 377 36.96 -32.16 -23.39
CA GLY A 377 37.35 -33.57 -23.22
C GLY A 377 36.98 -34.23 -21.90
N GLU A 378 36.18 -33.54 -21.08
CA GLU A 378 35.70 -34.13 -19.82
C GLU A 378 34.59 -35.16 -20.05
N GLY A 379 34.42 -36.10 -19.12
CA GLY A 379 33.38 -37.14 -19.20
C GLY A 379 31.97 -36.59 -19.15
N ILE A 380 31.01 -37.32 -19.71
CA ILE A 380 29.59 -36.95 -19.76
C ILE A 380 29.04 -36.71 -18.34
N GLY A 381 29.41 -37.57 -17.37
CA GLY A 381 29.00 -37.41 -15.97
C GLY A 381 29.42 -36.10 -15.35
N PHE A 382 30.69 -35.67 -15.59
CA PHE A 382 31.21 -34.42 -15.13
C PHE A 382 30.50 -33.22 -15.77
N ALA A 383 30.34 -33.25 -17.10
CA ALA A 383 29.67 -32.17 -17.84
C ALA A 383 28.22 -32.00 -17.40
N LEU A 384 27.47 -33.11 -17.24
CA LEU A 384 26.10 -33.10 -16.73
C LEU A 384 26.03 -32.57 -15.29
N ALA A 385 26.93 -32.94 -14.40
CA ALA A 385 26.96 -32.46 -13.03
C ALA A 385 27.11 -30.93 -12.99
N ARG A 386 27.92 -30.32 -13.90
CA ARG A 386 28.05 -28.85 -14.02
C ARG A 386 26.74 -28.20 -14.51
N GLY A 387 26.16 -28.75 -15.58
CA GLY A 387 24.86 -28.25 -16.09
C GLY A 387 23.73 -28.38 -15.07
N ILE A 388 23.64 -29.50 -14.36
CA ILE A 388 22.67 -29.70 -13.27
C ILE A 388 22.90 -28.68 -12.14
N SER A 389 24.16 -28.45 -11.75
CA SER A 389 24.49 -27.43 -10.72
C SER A 389 24.01 -26.04 -11.12
N VAL A 390 24.17 -25.67 -12.40
CA VAL A 390 23.66 -24.39 -12.93
C VAL A 390 22.13 -24.33 -12.84
N LEU A 391 21.40 -25.38 -13.26
CA LEU A 391 19.95 -25.43 -13.20
C LEU A 391 19.43 -25.28 -11.76
N VAL A 392 20.06 -25.98 -10.82
CA VAL A 392 19.60 -26.02 -9.43
C VAL A 392 19.87 -24.72 -8.69
N ILE A 393 21.08 -24.14 -8.80
CA ILE A 393 21.43 -22.91 -8.07
C ILE A 393 20.64 -21.70 -8.59
N SER A 394 20.21 -21.72 -9.82
CA SER A 394 19.59 -20.59 -10.51
C SER A 394 18.09 -20.47 -10.28
N CYS A 395 17.56 -21.10 -9.26
CA CYS A 395 16.12 -20.96 -8.97
C CYS A 395 15.77 -19.53 -8.52
N PRO A 396 14.86 -18.81 -9.21
CA PRO A 396 14.48 -17.46 -8.83
C PRO A 396 13.41 -17.40 -7.71
N CYS A 397 13.42 -18.35 -6.77
CA CYS A 397 12.41 -18.50 -5.73
C CYS A 397 12.32 -17.25 -4.83
N ALA A 398 13.47 -16.75 -4.37
CA ALA A 398 13.59 -15.58 -3.52
C ALA A 398 13.10 -14.30 -4.23
N LEU A 399 13.32 -14.19 -5.54
CA LEU A 399 12.94 -13.04 -6.35
C LEU A 399 11.41 -12.84 -6.38
N GLY A 400 10.66 -13.95 -6.54
CA GLY A 400 9.20 -13.90 -6.56
C GLY A 400 8.55 -13.53 -5.22
N LEU A 401 9.28 -13.66 -4.11
CA LEU A 401 8.80 -13.35 -2.75
C LEU A 401 9.30 -11.99 -2.24
N ALA A 402 10.38 -11.47 -2.81
CA ALA A 402 11.10 -10.30 -2.32
C ALA A 402 10.17 -9.07 -2.13
N THR A 403 9.29 -8.82 -3.07
CA THR A 403 8.37 -7.68 -3.05
C THR A 403 7.06 -7.98 -2.32
N PRO A 404 6.31 -9.07 -2.64
CA PRO A 404 4.99 -9.28 -2.04
C PRO A 404 5.02 -9.44 -0.53
N VAL A 405 6.04 -10.12 0.01
CA VAL A 405 6.14 -10.34 1.47
C VAL A 405 6.42 -9.01 2.20
N ALA A 406 7.31 -8.17 1.67
CA ALA A 406 7.62 -6.87 2.28
C ALA A 406 6.40 -5.92 2.24
N ILE A 407 5.65 -5.91 1.15
CA ILE A 407 4.42 -5.11 1.01
C ILE A 407 3.37 -5.59 2.02
N MET A 408 3.14 -6.90 2.12
CA MET A 408 2.13 -7.42 3.05
C MET A 408 2.50 -7.15 4.50
N VAL A 409 3.76 -7.31 4.88
CA VAL A 409 4.22 -6.96 6.24
C VAL A 409 4.10 -5.46 6.47
N GLY A 410 4.49 -4.62 5.49
CA GLY A 410 4.36 -3.16 5.55
C GLY A 410 2.89 -2.73 5.74
N ASN A 411 1.98 -3.26 4.94
CA ASN A 411 0.54 -2.99 5.10
C ASN A 411 0.02 -3.46 6.46
N GLY A 412 0.46 -4.62 6.94
CA GLY A 412 0.12 -5.12 8.27
C GLY A 412 0.59 -4.21 9.40
N VAL A 413 1.79 -3.66 9.29
CA VAL A 413 2.33 -2.67 10.24
C VAL A 413 1.54 -1.36 10.15
N GLY A 414 1.24 -0.90 8.93
CA GLY A 414 0.40 0.28 8.70
C GLY A 414 -0.97 0.14 9.36
N ALA A 415 -1.69 -0.94 9.06
CA ALA A 415 -3.02 -1.21 9.59
C ALA A 415 -3.06 -1.24 11.12
N LYS A 416 -2.08 -1.87 11.77
CA LYS A 416 -1.95 -1.87 13.24
C LYS A 416 -1.77 -0.47 13.85
N ASN A 417 -1.29 0.48 13.07
CA ASN A 417 -1.06 1.86 13.47
C ASN A 417 -2.14 2.83 12.95
N GLY A 418 -3.22 2.31 12.35
CA GLY A 418 -4.28 3.11 11.79
C GLY A 418 -3.92 3.79 10.46
N ILE A 419 -2.91 3.28 9.74
CA ILE A 419 -2.48 3.76 8.42
C ILE A 419 -2.82 2.68 7.39
N LEU A 420 -3.76 2.96 6.50
CA LEU A 420 -4.29 2.00 5.53
C LEU A 420 -3.87 2.40 4.11
N PHE A 421 -3.10 1.55 3.45
CA PHE A 421 -2.77 1.71 2.03
C PHE A 421 -3.76 0.88 1.20
N LYS A 422 -4.46 1.49 0.27
CA LYS A 422 -5.46 0.79 -0.56
C LYS A 422 -4.86 -0.19 -1.55
N THR A 423 -3.64 0.08 -2.00
CA THR A 423 -2.96 -0.76 -2.99
C THR A 423 -1.48 -0.91 -2.66
N ALA A 424 -0.83 -1.92 -3.25
CA ALA A 424 0.62 -2.05 -3.19
C ALA A 424 1.33 -0.87 -3.89
N VAL A 425 0.68 -0.27 -4.89
CA VAL A 425 1.19 0.93 -5.57
C VAL A 425 1.22 2.11 -4.61
N SER A 426 0.15 2.31 -3.83
CA SER A 426 0.04 3.38 -2.84
C SER A 426 1.16 3.29 -1.79
N LEU A 427 1.47 2.07 -1.30
CA LEU A 427 2.60 1.85 -0.39
C LEU A 427 3.94 2.18 -1.06
N GLU A 428 4.13 1.85 -2.35
CA GLU A 428 5.37 2.15 -3.07
C GLU A 428 5.52 3.65 -3.35
N GLU A 429 4.47 4.31 -3.86
CA GLU A 429 4.55 5.70 -4.30
C GLU A 429 4.62 6.69 -3.12
N ALA A 430 3.96 6.41 -1.98
CA ALA A 430 4.02 7.26 -0.80
C ALA A 430 5.46 7.53 -0.33
N GLY A 431 6.36 6.55 -0.43
CA GLY A 431 7.77 6.71 -0.04
C GLY A 431 8.59 7.58 -0.99
N LYS A 432 8.11 7.79 -2.21
CA LYS A 432 8.77 8.59 -3.25
C LYS A 432 8.35 10.06 -3.21
N THR A 433 7.43 10.44 -2.32
CA THR A 433 6.91 11.80 -2.17
C THR A 433 8.02 12.81 -1.94
N GLN A 434 7.98 13.91 -2.69
CA GLN A 434 8.91 15.04 -2.64
C GLN A 434 8.22 16.33 -2.19
N ILE A 435 6.92 16.46 -2.46
CA ILE A 435 6.09 17.60 -2.09
C ILE A 435 4.85 17.06 -1.37
N VAL A 436 4.52 17.65 -0.23
CA VAL A 436 3.27 17.37 0.49
C VAL A 436 2.44 18.64 0.48
N ALA A 437 1.30 18.58 -0.17
CA ALA A 437 0.29 19.63 -0.15
C ALA A 437 -0.73 19.31 0.94
N LEU A 438 -0.89 20.20 1.90
CA LEU A 438 -1.78 20.05 3.05
C LEU A 438 -2.98 20.99 2.87
N ASP A 439 -4.19 20.49 2.95
CA ASP A 439 -5.33 21.38 3.19
C ASP A 439 -5.20 22.01 4.57
N LYS A 440 -5.77 23.20 4.73
CA LYS A 440 -5.78 23.88 6.05
C LYS A 440 -6.79 23.22 6.99
N THR A 441 -8.06 23.24 6.60
CA THR A 441 -9.20 22.97 7.48
C THR A 441 -9.33 21.47 7.74
N GLY A 442 -9.47 21.06 9.02
CA GLY A 442 -9.54 19.64 9.37
C GLY A 442 -8.22 18.87 9.23
N THR A 443 -7.26 19.37 8.48
CA THR A 443 -5.94 18.74 8.24
C THR A 443 -4.85 19.36 9.11
N ILE A 444 -4.48 20.63 8.89
CA ILE A 444 -3.52 21.36 9.75
C ILE A 444 -4.23 21.86 11.01
N THR A 445 -5.48 22.27 10.87
CA THR A 445 -6.33 22.77 11.95
C THR A 445 -7.33 21.70 12.38
N VAL A 446 -7.98 21.92 13.52
CA VAL A 446 -8.99 21.00 14.07
C VAL A 446 -10.23 20.90 13.16
N GLY A 447 -10.53 21.96 12.38
CA GLY A 447 -11.72 22.07 11.53
C GLY A 447 -12.96 22.54 12.27
N GLU A 448 -12.86 22.75 13.58
CA GLU A 448 -13.92 23.30 14.42
C GLU A 448 -13.48 24.63 14.99
N PRO A 449 -14.16 25.73 14.64
CA PRO A 449 -13.87 27.05 15.22
C PRO A 449 -14.06 27.02 16.73
N LYS A 450 -13.12 27.64 17.47
CA LYS A 450 -13.17 27.80 18.94
C LYS A 450 -13.00 29.25 19.33
N VAL A 451 -13.61 29.64 20.46
CA VAL A 451 -13.34 30.94 21.06
C VAL A 451 -11.91 30.97 21.58
N THR A 452 -11.10 31.91 21.10
CA THR A 452 -9.68 32.03 21.47
C THR A 452 -9.40 33.19 22.39
N ASN A 453 -10.17 34.28 22.28
CA ASN A 453 -10.03 35.48 23.10
C ASN A 453 -11.41 36.09 23.37
N ILE A 454 -11.59 36.58 24.58
CA ILE A 454 -12.76 37.37 24.99
C ILE A 454 -12.20 38.68 25.50
N ILE A 455 -12.60 39.79 24.87
CA ILE A 455 -12.15 41.15 25.20
C ILE A 455 -13.37 41.97 25.55
N PRO A 456 -13.74 42.07 26.83
CA PRO A 456 -14.87 42.90 27.25
C PRO A 456 -14.57 44.43 27.13
N ALA A 457 -15.58 45.22 26.90
CA ALA A 457 -15.48 46.67 26.95
C ALA A 457 -15.37 47.16 28.41
N ASP A 458 -14.93 48.42 28.61
CA ASP A 458 -14.79 48.98 29.95
C ASP A 458 -16.11 48.91 30.73
N GLY A 459 -16.05 48.26 31.91
CA GLY A 459 -17.19 48.10 32.78
C GLY A 459 -18.09 46.87 32.48
N VAL A 460 -17.66 45.99 31.60
CA VAL A 460 -18.33 44.73 31.26
C VAL A 460 -17.44 43.57 31.70
N SER A 461 -18.02 42.54 32.27
CA SER A 461 -17.27 41.30 32.58
C SER A 461 -17.23 40.36 31.37
N GLU A 462 -16.27 39.45 31.32
CA GLU A 462 -16.23 38.39 30.29
C GLU A 462 -17.49 37.54 30.31
N GLU A 463 -18.04 37.27 31.49
CA GLU A 463 -19.23 36.44 31.68
C GLU A 463 -20.48 37.13 31.13
N GLU A 464 -20.66 38.44 31.38
CA GLU A 464 -21.78 39.24 30.82
C GLU A 464 -21.70 39.31 29.28
N LEU A 465 -20.50 39.55 28.73
CA LEU A 465 -20.30 39.57 27.30
C LEU A 465 -20.64 38.21 26.66
N LEU A 466 -20.18 37.13 27.27
CA LEU A 466 -20.41 35.77 26.73
C LEU A 466 -21.87 35.37 26.89
N GLU A 467 -22.56 35.78 27.96
CA GLU A 467 -23.99 35.53 28.19
C GLU A 467 -24.88 36.21 27.13
N GLU A 468 -24.58 37.47 26.82
CA GLU A 468 -25.29 38.21 25.75
C GLU A 468 -24.99 37.63 24.37
N ALA A 469 -23.72 37.29 24.09
CA ALA A 469 -23.31 36.65 22.86
C ALA A 469 -23.96 35.24 22.70
N TYR A 470 -23.98 34.46 23.78
CA TYR A 470 -24.64 33.11 23.80
C TYR A 470 -26.13 33.21 23.51
N SER A 471 -26.80 34.17 24.17
CA SER A 471 -28.25 34.38 23.96
C SER A 471 -28.57 34.76 22.51
N LEU A 472 -27.73 35.62 21.88
CA LEU A 472 -27.89 36.04 20.49
C LEU A 472 -27.57 34.94 19.49
N GLU A 473 -26.44 34.19 19.68
CA GLU A 473 -25.93 33.21 18.74
C GLU A 473 -26.70 31.88 18.81
N ARG A 474 -27.46 31.62 19.89
CA ARG A 474 -28.22 30.36 20.07
C ARG A 474 -29.21 30.06 18.95
N LYS A 475 -29.70 31.08 18.26
CA LYS A 475 -30.62 30.92 17.11
C LYS A 475 -29.91 30.99 15.75
N SER A 476 -28.60 31.12 15.76
CA SER A 476 -27.76 31.21 14.55
C SER A 476 -27.28 29.81 14.12
N GLU A 477 -27.36 29.53 12.82
CA GLU A 477 -26.80 28.27 12.23
C GLU A 477 -25.35 28.45 11.77
N HIS A 478 -24.77 29.65 11.98
CA HIS A 478 -23.42 29.93 11.48
C HIS A 478 -22.35 29.12 12.25
N PRO A 479 -21.31 28.59 11.58
CA PRO A 479 -20.25 27.79 12.27
C PRO A 479 -19.58 28.56 13.42
N LEU A 480 -19.40 29.87 13.33
CA LEU A 480 -18.82 30.68 14.39
C LEU A 480 -19.73 30.78 15.63
N ALA A 481 -21.05 30.67 15.46
CA ALA A 481 -22.00 30.65 16.56
C ALA A 481 -21.76 29.39 17.44
N LYS A 482 -21.53 28.23 16.83
CA LYS A 482 -21.25 27.00 17.56
C LYS A 482 -20.06 27.14 18.51
N ALA A 483 -19.04 27.89 18.12
CA ALA A 483 -17.86 28.15 18.97
C ALA A 483 -18.24 28.97 20.23
N VAL A 484 -19.07 29.97 20.06
CA VAL A 484 -19.55 30.82 21.19
C VAL A 484 -20.43 29.99 22.11
N LEU A 485 -21.33 29.16 21.55
CA LEU A 485 -22.19 28.28 22.32
C LEU A 485 -21.37 27.28 23.12
N ALA A 486 -20.42 26.60 22.49
CA ALA A 486 -19.58 25.61 23.14
C ALA A 486 -18.75 26.18 24.31
N GLU A 487 -18.21 27.42 24.17
CA GLU A 487 -17.47 28.09 25.24
C GLU A 487 -18.38 28.51 26.38
N ALA A 488 -19.60 28.99 26.07
CA ALA A 488 -20.58 29.34 27.08
C ALA A 488 -21.08 28.13 27.89
N ASP A 489 -21.37 27.01 27.21
CA ASP A 489 -21.76 25.73 27.83
C ASP A 489 -20.65 25.20 28.75
N LYS A 490 -19.41 25.24 28.29
CA LYS A 490 -18.22 24.87 29.08
C LYS A 490 -18.07 25.69 30.37
N ARG A 491 -18.41 26.98 30.33
CA ARG A 491 -18.38 27.88 31.52
C ARG A 491 -19.68 27.81 32.34
N GLY A 492 -20.66 27.00 31.92
CA GLY A 492 -21.93 26.87 32.63
C GLY A 492 -22.82 28.10 32.56
N ILE A 493 -22.63 28.93 31.52
CA ILE A 493 -23.41 30.18 31.33
C ILE A 493 -24.80 29.83 30.81
N LYS A 494 -25.84 30.49 31.33
CA LYS A 494 -27.21 30.26 30.89
C LYS A 494 -27.61 31.28 29.82
N ALA A 495 -28.18 30.77 28.72
CA ALA A 495 -28.75 31.65 27.71
C ALA A 495 -30.11 32.20 28.14
N HIS A 496 -30.39 33.44 27.79
CA HIS A 496 -31.71 34.05 27.87
C HIS A 496 -32.45 33.96 26.55
N GLU A 497 -33.77 33.90 26.59
CA GLU A 497 -34.53 33.91 25.35
C GLU A 497 -34.49 35.31 24.70
N VAL A 498 -34.27 35.33 23.40
CA VAL A 498 -34.25 36.53 22.58
C VAL A 498 -35.50 36.59 21.68
N GLU A 499 -36.05 37.80 21.53
CA GLU A 499 -37.16 38.12 20.65
C GLU A 499 -36.66 38.77 19.36
N ASN A 500 -37.47 38.84 18.32
CA ASN A 500 -37.21 39.53 17.06
C ASN A 500 -35.82 39.23 16.45
N PHE A 501 -35.38 37.97 16.57
CA PHE A 501 -34.11 37.52 16.01
C PHE A 501 -34.10 37.66 14.49
N ALA A 502 -33.05 38.29 13.96
CA ALA A 502 -32.83 38.45 12.53
C ALA A 502 -31.36 38.22 12.19
N ALA A 503 -31.09 37.36 11.22
CA ALA A 503 -29.80 37.26 10.59
C ALA A 503 -29.67 38.32 9.49
N LEU A 504 -28.58 39.07 9.50
CA LEU A 504 -28.28 40.15 8.56
C LEU A 504 -27.14 39.69 7.62
N PRO A 505 -27.46 39.13 6.42
CA PRO A 505 -26.45 38.57 5.56
C PRO A 505 -25.25 39.49 5.30
N GLY A 506 -24.03 39.00 5.52
CA GLY A 506 -22.78 39.74 5.34
C GLY A 506 -22.45 40.77 6.46
N ASN A 507 -23.33 40.97 7.43
CA ASN A 507 -23.16 41.95 8.51
C ASN A 507 -23.09 41.30 9.89
N GLY A 508 -24.07 40.49 10.25
CA GLY A 508 -24.15 39.87 11.57
C GLY A 508 -25.57 39.49 11.96
N LEU A 509 -25.87 39.61 13.25
CA LEU A 509 -27.13 39.23 13.87
C LEU A 509 -27.73 40.39 14.62
N SER A 510 -29.04 40.37 14.81
CA SER A 510 -29.78 41.29 15.69
C SER A 510 -30.88 40.56 16.44
N ALA A 511 -31.16 40.98 17.67
CA ALA A 511 -32.26 40.47 18.46
C ALA A 511 -32.62 41.46 19.58
N ASP A 512 -33.75 41.25 20.23
CA ASP A 512 -34.16 41.97 21.43
C ASP A 512 -33.99 41.04 22.64
N LEU A 513 -33.17 41.42 23.63
CA LEU A 513 -32.93 40.72 24.88
C LEU A 513 -33.44 41.54 26.06
N ASN A 514 -34.47 41.08 26.77
CA ASN A 514 -35.07 41.75 27.90
C ASN A 514 -35.44 43.21 27.61
N GLY A 515 -35.97 43.51 26.39
CA GLY A 515 -36.32 44.82 25.93
C GLY A 515 -35.15 45.68 25.44
N ARG A 516 -33.91 45.17 25.44
CA ARG A 516 -32.71 45.80 24.92
C ARG A 516 -32.37 45.28 23.54
N LYS A 517 -31.97 46.17 22.66
CA LYS A 517 -31.59 45.76 21.31
C LYS A 517 -30.13 45.36 21.27
N ILE A 518 -29.88 44.06 20.93
CA ILE A 518 -28.53 43.54 20.84
C ILE A 518 -28.16 43.24 19.38
N PHE A 519 -26.87 43.43 19.05
CA PHE A 519 -26.33 43.13 17.73
C PHE A 519 -24.98 42.38 17.92
N GLY A 520 -24.71 41.44 17.06
CA GLY A 520 -23.41 40.80 16.94
C GLY A 520 -22.98 40.79 15.49
N GLY A 521 -21.68 41.01 15.20
CA GLY A 521 -21.23 40.96 13.83
C GLY A 521 -19.81 41.47 13.60
N ASN A 522 -19.48 41.73 12.32
CA ASN A 522 -18.16 42.22 11.92
C ASN A 522 -17.92 43.70 12.29
N MET A 523 -16.65 44.10 12.30
CA MET A 523 -16.22 45.45 12.66
C MET A 523 -16.96 46.52 11.82
N LYS A 524 -17.10 46.32 10.51
CA LYS A 524 -17.73 47.28 9.59
C LYS A 524 -19.19 47.54 9.96
N PHE A 525 -19.93 46.49 10.26
CA PHE A 525 -21.32 46.60 10.65
C PHE A 525 -21.49 47.29 12.02
N ILE A 526 -20.70 46.87 13.00
CA ILE A 526 -20.82 47.45 14.36
C ILE A 526 -20.33 48.89 14.40
N SER A 527 -19.27 49.28 13.65
CA SER A 527 -18.82 50.68 13.53
C SER A 527 -19.86 51.63 12.91
N SER A 528 -20.82 51.08 12.14
CA SER A 528 -21.93 51.89 11.60
C SER A 528 -23.00 52.24 12.66
N LYS A 529 -22.97 51.60 13.81
CA LYS A 529 -23.96 51.71 14.88
C LYS A 529 -23.41 52.40 16.13
N VAL A 530 -22.14 52.10 16.46
CA VAL A 530 -21.49 52.64 17.67
C VAL A 530 -20.02 52.95 17.39
N SER A 531 -19.49 53.97 18.08
CA SER A 531 -18.05 54.27 18.04
C SER A 531 -17.29 53.22 18.82
N ILE A 532 -16.35 52.52 18.16
CA ILE A 532 -15.49 51.54 18.80
C ILE A 532 -14.25 52.23 19.36
N PRO A 533 -13.92 52.10 20.64
CA PRO A 533 -12.69 52.65 21.20
C PRO A 533 -11.43 52.14 20.44
N ASP A 534 -10.47 53.07 20.21
CA ASP A 534 -9.27 52.76 19.45
C ASP A 534 -8.46 51.61 20.02
N LYS A 535 -8.47 51.45 21.34
CA LYS A 535 -7.83 50.27 22.02
C LYS A 535 -8.41 48.94 21.56
N ILE A 536 -9.75 48.81 21.58
CA ILE A 536 -10.44 47.59 21.18
C ILE A 536 -10.30 47.37 19.67
N LYS A 537 -10.32 48.44 18.87
CA LYS A 537 -10.11 48.39 17.43
C LYS A 537 -8.72 47.87 17.09
N THR A 538 -7.67 48.37 17.76
CA THR A 538 -6.28 47.94 17.57
C THR A 538 -6.08 46.49 17.99
N GLU A 539 -6.66 46.07 19.13
CA GLU A 539 -6.58 44.66 19.58
C GLU A 539 -7.32 43.73 18.62
N ALA A 540 -8.53 44.06 18.20
CA ALA A 540 -9.27 43.27 17.22
C ALA A 540 -8.55 43.21 15.88
N GLN A 541 -7.88 44.25 15.44
CA GLN A 541 -7.09 44.25 14.22
C GLN A 541 -5.86 43.36 14.36
N LYS A 542 -5.20 43.37 15.50
CA LYS A 542 -4.10 42.44 15.80
C LYS A 542 -4.57 40.99 15.80
N LEU A 543 -5.71 40.65 16.40
CA LEU A 543 -6.31 39.34 16.36
C LEU A 543 -6.66 38.90 14.93
N ALA A 544 -7.15 39.82 14.09
CA ALA A 544 -7.40 39.54 12.68
C ALA A 544 -6.09 39.26 11.89
N GLU A 545 -4.99 39.97 12.23
CA GLU A 545 -3.66 39.72 11.68
C GLU A 545 -3.08 38.38 12.15
N GLU A 546 -3.50 37.87 13.32
CA GLU A 546 -3.16 36.53 13.82
C GLU A 546 -4.02 35.41 13.20
N GLY A 547 -4.90 35.75 12.24
CA GLY A 547 -5.78 34.77 11.58
C GLY A 547 -7.06 34.45 12.32
N LYS A 548 -7.43 35.23 13.35
CA LYS A 548 -8.66 35.05 14.12
C LYS A 548 -9.78 35.92 13.56
N THR A 549 -11.02 35.55 13.78
CA THR A 549 -12.22 36.30 13.37
C THR A 549 -12.81 37.01 14.57
N PRO A 550 -12.60 38.33 14.73
CA PRO A 550 -13.20 39.08 15.81
C PRO A 550 -14.68 39.39 15.52
N LEU A 551 -15.54 38.94 16.42
CA LEU A 551 -16.98 39.22 16.46
C LEU A 551 -17.25 40.29 17.52
N PHE A 552 -17.86 41.37 17.11
CA PHE A 552 -18.20 42.52 17.98
C PHE A 552 -19.64 42.42 18.45
N PHE A 553 -19.87 42.71 19.72
CA PHE A 553 -21.20 42.68 20.33
C PHE A 553 -21.55 44.04 20.93
N ILE A 554 -22.78 44.46 20.71
CA ILE A 554 -23.34 45.72 21.26
C ILE A 554 -24.72 45.47 21.88
N SER A 555 -25.01 46.19 22.93
CA SER A 555 -26.30 46.22 23.61
C SER A 555 -26.68 47.65 23.88
N ASP A 556 -27.90 48.10 23.54
CA ASP A 556 -28.42 49.48 23.72
C ASP A 556 -27.47 50.58 23.21
N ASN A 557 -26.88 50.39 22.01
CA ASN A 557 -25.91 51.28 21.40
C ASN A 557 -24.59 51.44 22.19
N MET A 558 -24.29 50.53 23.11
CA MET A 558 -23.01 50.49 23.83
C MET A 558 -22.23 49.23 23.41
N LEU A 559 -20.95 49.39 23.18
CA LEU A 559 -20.07 48.23 22.90
C LEU A 559 -19.95 47.39 24.15
N ARG A 560 -20.25 46.10 24.02
CA ARG A 560 -20.08 45.11 25.10
C ARG A 560 -18.70 44.45 25.04
N GLY A 561 -18.16 44.27 23.87
CA GLY A 561 -16.82 43.69 23.68
C GLY A 561 -16.64 43.00 22.36
N VAL A 562 -15.57 42.23 22.29
CA VAL A 562 -15.14 41.41 21.13
C VAL A 562 -14.86 39.97 21.56
N ILE A 563 -15.41 39.02 20.84
CA ILE A 563 -15.09 37.60 20.97
C ILE A 563 -14.38 37.17 19.70
N ALA A 564 -13.13 36.72 19.81
CA ALA A 564 -12.38 36.20 18.67
C ALA A 564 -12.53 34.69 18.57
N VAL A 565 -12.88 34.26 17.37
CA VAL A 565 -13.06 32.85 17.05
C VAL A 565 -12.04 32.45 15.97
N ALA A 566 -11.41 31.31 16.10
CA ALA A 566 -10.49 30.79 15.12
C ALA A 566 -10.55 29.25 15.04
N ASP A 567 -10.24 28.74 13.87
CA ASP A 567 -9.91 27.31 13.70
C ASP A 567 -8.46 27.08 14.15
N VAL A 568 -8.30 26.35 15.22
CA VAL A 568 -7.03 26.22 15.96
C VAL A 568 -6.16 25.15 15.30
N ILE A 569 -4.87 25.40 15.18
CA ILE A 569 -3.88 24.42 14.67
C ILE A 569 -3.83 23.23 15.64
N LYS A 570 -3.81 22.00 15.10
CA LYS A 570 -3.62 20.78 15.88
C LYS A 570 -2.25 20.80 16.56
N GLU A 571 -2.16 20.30 17.76
CA GLU A 571 -0.92 20.31 18.57
C GLU A 571 0.25 19.61 17.87
N ASP A 572 -0.05 18.55 17.11
CA ASP A 572 0.96 17.76 16.39
C ASP A 572 1.36 18.35 15.03
N SER A 573 0.61 19.32 14.47
CA SER A 573 0.86 19.83 13.12
C SER A 573 2.24 20.47 12.94
N PRO A 574 2.74 21.35 13.84
CA PRO A 574 4.06 21.94 13.66
C PRO A 574 5.20 20.91 13.76
N GLN A 575 5.02 19.85 14.55
CA GLN A 575 5.97 18.76 14.62
C GLN A 575 5.94 17.93 13.33
N ALA A 576 4.77 17.56 12.85
CA ALA A 576 4.59 16.78 11.62
C ALA A 576 5.22 17.50 10.40
N VAL A 577 5.01 18.82 10.28
CA VAL A 577 5.64 19.63 9.23
C VAL A 577 7.15 19.58 9.33
N ARG A 578 7.74 19.76 10.52
CA ARG A 578 9.19 19.66 10.72
C ARG A 578 9.72 18.27 10.37
N GLU A 579 9.00 17.20 10.71
CA GLU A 579 9.40 15.82 10.36
C GLU A 579 9.42 15.62 8.84
N LEU A 580 8.42 16.11 8.11
CA LEU A 580 8.39 16.07 6.65
C LEU A 580 9.58 16.83 6.04
N GLN A 581 9.86 18.04 6.53
CA GLN A 581 11.01 18.85 6.08
C GLN A 581 12.35 18.15 6.37
N ASN A 582 12.48 17.49 7.52
CA ASN A 582 13.65 16.67 7.86
C ASN A 582 13.85 15.49 6.92
N MET A 583 12.76 14.94 6.38
CA MET A 583 12.81 13.92 5.33
C MET A 583 13.19 14.49 3.95
N GLY A 584 13.39 15.80 3.80
CA GLY A 584 13.66 16.48 2.55
C GLY A 584 12.42 16.70 1.69
N ILE A 585 11.24 16.78 2.29
CA ILE A 585 9.97 16.98 1.61
C ILE A 585 9.58 18.46 1.76
N ARG A 586 9.21 19.11 0.65
CA ARG A 586 8.66 20.44 0.65
C ARG A 586 7.19 20.40 1.08
N VAL A 587 6.82 21.20 2.07
CA VAL A 587 5.46 21.25 2.62
C VAL A 587 4.75 22.52 2.18
N VAL A 588 3.63 22.37 1.50
CA VAL A 588 2.82 23.44 0.92
C VAL A 588 1.44 23.43 1.57
N MET A 589 0.96 24.55 2.11
CA MET A 589 -0.40 24.67 2.62
C MET A 589 -1.32 25.26 1.55
N LEU A 590 -2.47 24.63 1.34
CA LEU A 590 -3.55 25.12 0.47
C LEU A 590 -4.72 25.61 1.32
N THR A 591 -5.28 26.75 1.00
CA THR A 591 -6.45 27.29 1.71
C THR A 591 -7.27 28.26 0.85
N GLY A 592 -8.57 28.29 1.08
CA GLY A 592 -9.48 29.32 0.53
C GLY A 592 -9.44 30.66 1.27
N ASP A 593 -8.72 30.74 2.39
CA ASP A 593 -8.61 31.95 3.17
C ASP A 593 -7.86 33.07 2.41
N ASN A 594 -8.02 34.28 2.89
CA ASN A 594 -7.24 35.42 2.38
C ASN A 594 -5.75 35.27 2.76
N GLU A 595 -4.87 35.96 2.01
CA GLU A 595 -3.42 35.88 2.17
C GLU A 595 -2.93 36.17 3.61
N LYS A 596 -3.51 37.10 4.33
CA LYS A 596 -3.08 37.49 5.69
C LYS A 596 -3.33 36.35 6.69
N THR A 597 -4.56 35.85 6.70
CA THR A 597 -4.93 34.70 7.56
C THR A 597 -4.11 33.44 7.20
N ALA A 598 -3.98 33.16 5.92
CA ALA A 598 -3.21 32.02 5.41
C ALA A 598 -1.73 32.12 5.81
N ALA A 599 -1.11 33.29 5.65
CA ALA A 599 0.29 33.51 6.03
C ALA A 599 0.51 33.34 7.54
N ALA A 600 -0.44 33.83 8.38
CA ALA A 600 -0.36 33.67 9.83
C ALA A 600 -0.39 32.20 10.26
N ILE A 601 -1.33 31.41 9.72
CA ILE A 601 -1.46 29.97 10.01
C ILE A 601 -0.26 29.20 9.44
N GLY A 602 0.18 29.50 8.23
CA GLY A 602 1.33 28.86 7.60
C GLY A 602 2.62 29.07 8.40
N LYS A 603 2.81 30.30 8.94
CA LYS A 603 3.95 30.60 9.82
C LYS A 603 3.87 29.83 11.14
N GLN A 604 2.69 29.72 11.74
CA GLN A 604 2.51 28.93 12.98
C GLN A 604 2.74 27.44 12.74
N ALA A 605 2.25 26.89 11.63
CA ALA A 605 2.48 25.50 11.24
C ALA A 605 3.91 25.23 10.78
N GLY A 606 4.64 26.25 10.32
CA GLY A 606 6.02 26.15 9.85
C GLY A 606 6.15 25.60 8.44
N VAL A 607 5.13 25.72 7.58
CA VAL A 607 5.18 25.24 6.19
C VAL A 607 6.15 26.06 5.32
N ASP A 608 6.65 25.46 4.24
CA ASP A 608 7.61 26.12 3.33
C ASP A 608 6.93 27.13 2.41
N GLU A 609 5.67 26.88 2.04
CA GLU A 609 4.91 27.70 1.10
C GLU A 609 3.43 27.71 1.47
N VAL A 610 2.77 28.84 1.20
CA VAL A 610 1.34 29.01 1.40
C VAL A 610 0.70 29.47 0.10
N ILE A 611 -0.33 28.76 -0.35
CA ILE A 611 -1.14 29.13 -1.51
C ILE A 611 -2.55 29.46 -1.00
N ALA A 612 -2.85 30.76 -0.94
CA ALA A 612 -4.08 31.32 -0.41
C ALA A 612 -5.12 31.57 -1.51
N GLY A 613 -6.38 31.76 -1.12
CA GLY A 613 -7.47 32.12 -2.03
C GLY A 613 -7.86 31.00 -3.01
N VAL A 614 -7.52 29.75 -2.72
CA VAL A 614 -7.80 28.60 -3.59
C VAL A 614 -9.21 28.09 -3.34
N LEU A 615 -10.11 28.31 -4.29
CA LEU A 615 -11.45 27.74 -4.24
C LEU A 615 -11.40 26.20 -4.38
N PRO A 616 -12.43 25.46 -3.94
CA PRO A 616 -12.44 24.00 -4.02
C PRO A 616 -12.08 23.47 -5.41
N ASP A 617 -12.67 24.03 -6.48
CA ASP A 617 -12.41 23.64 -7.87
C ASP A 617 -10.98 23.99 -8.34
N GLY A 618 -10.34 24.97 -7.69
CA GLY A 618 -8.97 25.39 -7.99
C GLY A 618 -7.89 24.49 -7.38
N LYS A 619 -8.21 23.70 -6.34
CA LYS A 619 -7.22 22.83 -5.66
C LYS A 619 -6.62 21.82 -6.61
N GLU A 620 -7.41 21.22 -7.49
CA GLU A 620 -6.93 20.26 -8.51
C GLU A 620 -5.86 20.89 -9.41
N SER A 621 -6.09 22.12 -9.89
CA SER A 621 -5.14 22.79 -10.78
C SER A 621 -3.81 23.12 -10.08
N VAL A 622 -3.86 23.48 -8.79
CA VAL A 622 -2.64 23.67 -7.97
C VAL A 622 -1.87 22.36 -7.83
N ILE A 623 -2.55 21.24 -7.54
CA ILE A 623 -1.91 19.93 -7.45
C ILE A 623 -1.29 19.54 -8.78
N ARG A 624 -1.95 19.77 -9.90
CA ARG A 624 -1.39 19.55 -11.25
C ARG A 624 -0.08 20.31 -11.46
N ARG A 625 -0.03 21.59 -11.04
CA ARG A 625 1.19 22.42 -11.10
C ARG A 625 2.30 21.89 -10.18
N LEU A 626 1.97 21.45 -8.96
CA LEU A 626 2.96 20.90 -8.03
C LEU A 626 3.55 19.56 -8.54
N ARG A 627 2.74 18.73 -9.21
CA ARG A 627 3.19 17.46 -9.81
C ARG A 627 4.24 17.68 -10.91
N SER A 628 4.20 18.79 -11.65
CA SER A 628 5.25 19.10 -12.64
C SER A 628 6.59 19.42 -11.98
N GLN A 629 6.59 19.79 -10.69
CA GLN A 629 7.79 20.11 -9.92
C GLN A 629 8.36 18.91 -9.15
N GLY A 630 7.56 17.87 -8.92
CA GLY A 630 7.99 16.67 -8.21
C GLY A 630 6.83 15.78 -7.78
N LYS A 631 7.15 14.58 -7.30
CA LYS A 631 6.16 13.63 -6.78
C LYS A 631 5.40 14.25 -5.61
N THR A 632 4.11 14.48 -5.83
CA THR A 632 3.24 15.26 -4.93
C THR A 632 2.22 14.38 -4.24
N ALA A 633 2.17 14.47 -2.91
CA ALA A 633 1.07 13.95 -2.09
C ALA A 633 0.11 15.09 -1.74
N MET A 634 -1.20 14.84 -1.80
CA MET A 634 -2.24 15.73 -1.26
C MET A 634 -2.82 15.12 0.00
N VAL A 635 -2.95 15.92 1.05
CA VAL A 635 -3.57 15.52 2.32
C VAL A 635 -4.80 16.40 2.56
N GLY A 636 -5.95 15.77 2.78
CA GLY A 636 -7.22 16.44 3.04
C GLY A 636 -8.20 15.53 3.81
N ASP A 637 -9.29 16.11 4.32
CA ASP A 637 -10.29 15.42 5.15
C ASP A 637 -11.70 15.41 4.55
N GLY A 638 -11.95 16.26 3.57
CA GLY A 638 -13.28 16.59 3.09
C GLY A 638 -13.62 16.16 1.66
N ILE A 639 -14.91 16.24 1.36
CA ILE A 639 -15.48 16.03 0.02
C ILE A 639 -14.86 17.02 -0.99
N ASN A 640 -14.58 18.24 -0.53
CA ASN A 640 -14.01 19.31 -1.36
C ASN A 640 -12.59 19.01 -1.85
N ASP A 641 -11.89 18.09 -1.20
CA ASP A 641 -10.52 17.69 -1.54
C ASP A 641 -10.46 16.49 -2.50
N ALA A 642 -11.56 15.77 -2.69
CA ALA A 642 -11.59 14.55 -3.48
C ALA A 642 -11.00 14.71 -4.90
N PRO A 643 -11.27 15.77 -5.67
CA PRO A 643 -10.63 16.00 -6.96
C PRO A 643 -9.11 16.20 -6.85
N ALA A 644 -8.65 16.91 -5.82
CA ALA A 644 -7.23 17.14 -5.57
C ALA A 644 -6.51 15.87 -5.07
N LEU A 645 -7.16 15.08 -4.20
CA LEU A 645 -6.68 13.78 -3.74
C LEU A 645 -6.47 12.81 -4.91
N THR A 646 -7.47 12.68 -5.77
CA THR A 646 -7.39 11.81 -6.97
C THR A 646 -6.33 12.30 -7.96
N ARG A 647 -6.12 13.62 -8.04
CA ARG A 647 -5.16 14.20 -8.99
C ARG A 647 -3.72 14.07 -8.54
N ALA A 648 -3.45 14.00 -7.27
CA ALA A 648 -2.10 13.85 -6.73
C ALA A 648 -1.43 12.54 -7.19
N ASP A 649 -0.11 12.41 -7.02
CA ASP A 649 0.56 11.11 -7.19
C ASP A 649 0.17 10.16 -6.05
N ILE A 650 -0.13 10.71 -4.87
CA ILE A 650 -0.69 10.02 -3.72
C ILE A 650 -1.73 10.92 -3.03
N GLY A 651 -2.95 10.47 -2.94
CA GLY A 651 -3.99 11.07 -2.10
C GLY A 651 -3.99 10.46 -0.70
N ILE A 652 -3.99 11.30 0.33
CA ILE A 652 -4.00 10.88 1.75
C ILE A 652 -5.23 11.50 2.42
N ALA A 653 -6.20 10.68 2.80
CA ALA A 653 -7.33 11.10 3.62
C ALA A 653 -6.96 11.05 5.10
N ILE A 654 -7.22 12.12 5.84
CA ILE A 654 -6.91 12.24 7.27
C ILE A 654 -8.19 12.23 8.12
N GLY A 655 -8.15 11.50 9.26
CA GLY A 655 -9.32 11.25 10.07
C GLY A 655 -10.27 10.24 9.39
N ALA A 656 -11.20 9.65 10.08
CA ALA A 656 -12.24 8.82 9.46
C ALA A 656 -13.18 9.69 8.58
N GLY A 657 -12.58 10.37 7.58
CA GLY A 657 -13.17 11.36 6.70
C GLY A 657 -14.47 10.91 6.05
N THR A 658 -15.07 11.76 5.25
CA THR A 658 -16.27 11.38 4.49
C THR A 658 -15.97 10.18 3.58
N ASP A 659 -16.95 9.32 3.37
CA ASP A 659 -16.81 8.14 2.47
C ASP A 659 -16.23 8.54 1.11
N VAL A 660 -16.57 9.73 0.60
CA VAL A 660 -16.05 10.28 -0.66
C VAL A 660 -14.54 10.57 -0.61
N ALA A 661 -14.03 11.13 0.51
CA ALA A 661 -12.60 11.39 0.67
C ALA A 661 -11.84 10.06 0.84
N ILE A 662 -12.42 9.11 1.58
CA ILE A 662 -11.87 7.76 1.69
C ILE A 662 -11.79 7.11 0.31
N ASP A 663 -12.83 7.20 -0.51
CA ASP A 663 -12.83 6.59 -1.84
C ASP A 663 -11.82 7.23 -2.80
N ALA A 664 -11.62 8.54 -2.72
CA ALA A 664 -10.69 9.29 -3.56
C ALA A 664 -9.21 9.13 -3.18
N ALA A 665 -8.91 8.76 -1.93
CA ALA A 665 -7.54 8.68 -1.43
C ALA A 665 -6.89 7.33 -1.71
N ASP A 666 -5.57 7.30 -1.79
CA ASP A 666 -4.72 6.11 -1.88
C ASP A 666 -4.32 5.57 -0.49
N VAL A 667 -4.23 6.47 0.47
CA VAL A 667 -3.87 6.18 1.87
C VAL A 667 -4.93 6.79 2.77
N VAL A 668 -5.42 6.00 3.72
CA VAL A 668 -6.39 6.46 4.71
C VAL A 668 -5.75 6.42 6.10
N LEU A 669 -5.74 7.58 6.76
CA LEU A 669 -5.29 7.72 8.14
C LEU A 669 -6.53 7.71 9.04
N MET A 670 -6.66 6.67 9.85
CA MET A 670 -7.84 6.47 10.71
C MET A 670 -7.96 7.55 11.80
N LYS A 671 -6.84 8.20 12.13
CA LYS A 671 -6.78 9.27 13.12
C LYS A 671 -6.72 10.63 12.45
N SER A 672 -7.28 11.63 13.12
CA SER A 672 -7.18 13.02 12.68
C SER A 672 -5.88 13.66 13.17
N ARG A 673 -4.73 12.98 12.98
CA ARG A 673 -3.39 13.45 13.38
C ARG A 673 -2.52 13.69 12.17
N LEU A 674 -1.96 14.88 12.04
CA LEU A 674 -1.05 15.19 10.94
C LEU A 674 0.26 14.40 11.05
N SER A 675 0.69 14.01 12.26
CA SER A 675 1.86 13.18 12.51
C SER A 675 1.81 11.77 11.92
N ASP A 676 0.63 11.30 11.52
CA ASP A 676 0.49 10.03 10.82
C ASP A 676 0.91 10.12 9.33
N VAL A 677 0.96 11.33 8.74
CA VAL A 677 1.47 11.56 7.37
C VAL A 677 2.97 11.25 7.27
N PRO A 678 3.87 11.88 8.07
CA PRO A 678 5.27 11.46 8.05
C PRO A 678 5.48 10.00 8.46
N ALA A 679 4.65 9.44 9.34
CA ALA A 679 4.72 8.03 9.71
C ALA A 679 4.39 7.10 8.52
N ALA A 680 3.37 7.41 7.73
CA ALA A 680 3.01 6.68 6.51
C ALA A 680 4.16 6.70 5.48
N ILE A 681 4.74 7.87 5.23
CA ILE A 681 5.88 8.03 4.30
C ILE A 681 7.10 7.27 4.81
N ARG A 682 7.38 7.31 6.11
CA ARG A 682 8.50 6.59 6.76
C ARG A 682 8.33 5.08 6.62
N LEU A 683 7.14 4.56 6.87
CA LEU A 683 6.82 3.14 6.67
C LEU A 683 7.02 2.72 5.22
N SER A 684 6.50 3.50 4.28
CA SER A 684 6.68 3.26 2.85
C SER A 684 8.16 3.23 2.45
N ARG A 685 8.97 4.20 2.91
CA ARG A 685 10.43 4.22 2.66
C ARG A 685 11.14 3.01 3.26
N ALA A 686 10.72 2.57 4.45
CA ALA A 686 11.26 1.36 5.08
C ALA A 686 10.91 0.11 4.27
N ALA A 687 9.67 -0.01 3.81
CA ALA A 687 9.22 -1.11 2.95
C ALA A 687 9.98 -1.13 1.62
N LEU A 688 10.13 0.01 0.95
CA LEU A 688 10.92 0.14 -0.29
C LEU A 688 12.38 -0.28 -0.09
N ARG A 689 13.02 0.17 0.98
CA ARG A 689 14.40 -0.23 1.31
C ARG A 689 14.49 -1.74 1.50
N ASN A 690 13.54 -2.32 2.24
CA ASN A 690 13.48 -3.76 2.47
C ASN A 690 13.31 -4.53 1.16
N ILE A 691 12.46 -4.04 0.25
CA ILE A 691 12.30 -4.62 -1.10
C ILE A 691 13.61 -4.58 -1.87
N HIS A 692 14.32 -3.44 -1.88
CA HIS A 692 15.60 -3.33 -2.58
C HIS A 692 16.66 -4.25 -1.98
N GLU A 693 16.75 -4.36 -0.66
CA GLU A 693 17.64 -5.30 0.02
C GLU A 693 17.31 -6.75 -0.38
N ASN A 694 16.03 -7.12 -0.38
CA ASN A 694 15.59 -8.44 -0.76
C ASN A 694 15.93 -8.77 -2.22
N LEU A 695 15.69 -7.82 -3.14
CA LEU A 695 16.02 -7.98 -4.55
C LEU A 695 17.54 -8.09 -4.76
N PHE A 696 18.32 -7.24 -4.09
CA PHE A 696 19.79 -7.31 -4.15
C PHE A 696 20.29 -8.70 -3.74
N TRP A 697 19.87 -9.21 -2.60
CA TRP A 697 20.26 -10.55 -2.14
C TRP A 697 19.75 -11.65 -3.04
N ALA A 698 18.54 -11.53 -3.58
CA ALA A 698 18.00 -12.51 -4.52
C ALA A 698 18.76 -12.59 -5.85
N PHE A 699 19.45 -11.52 -6.26
CA PHE A 699 20.25 -11.51 -7.47
C PHE A 699 21.71 -11.84 -7.24
N ILE A 700 22.35 -11.29 -6.20
CA ILE A 700 23.79 -11.38 -6.03
C ILE A 700 24.28 -12.81 -5.86
N TYR A 701 23.52 -13.65 -5.16
CA TYR A 701 23.91 -15.05 -5.00
C TYR A 701 23.86 -15.82 -6.32
N ASN A 702 22.94 -15.49 -7.25
CA ASN A 702 22.89 -16.07 -8.59
C ASN A 702 24.08 -15.60 -9.45
N VAL A 703 24.41 -14.32 -9.39
CA VAL A 703 25.55 -13.74 -10.14
C VAL A 703 26.87 -14.41 -9.74
N ILE A 704 27.03 -14.75 -8.46
CA ILE A 704 28.23 -15.45 -7.96
C ILE A 704 28.11 -16.97 -8.18
N GLY A 705 26.93 -17.51 -7.94
CA GLY A 705 26.70 -18.94 -7.90
C GLY A 705 26.69 -19.62 -9.28
N ILE A 706 26.13 -18.94 -10.31
CA ILE A 706 26.07 -19.52 -11.67
C ILE A 706 27.45 -19.76 -12.26
N PRO A 707 28.41 -18.81 -12.26
CA PRO A 707 29.78 -19.07 -12.74
C PRO A 707 30.49 -20.15 -11.94
N LEU A 708 30.30 -20.19 -10.62
CA LEU A 708 30.86 -21.22 -9.76
C LEU A 708 30.28 -22.62 -10.10
N ALA A 709 28.97 -22.71 -10.30
CA ALA A 709 28.27 -23.94 -10.68
C ALA A 709 28.69 -24.43 -12.09
N ALA A 710 28.84 -23.51 -13.03
CA ALA A 710 29.33 -23.77 -14.38
C ALA A 710 30.77 -24.26 -14.40
N GLY A 711 31.52 -24.07 -13.31
CA GLY A 711 32.92 -24.54 -13.20
C GLY A 711 33.95 -23.57 -13.75
N VAL A 712 33.64 -22.28 -13.92
CA VAL A 712 34.57 -21.26 -14.44
C VAL A 712 35.88 -21.17 -13.62
N TRP A 713 35.80 -21.46 -12.32
CA TRP A 713 36.93 -21.36 -11.40
C TRP A 713 37.67 -22.72 -11.21
N ILE A 714 37.23 -23.79 -11.86
CA ILE A 714 37.87 -25.11 -11.73
C ILE A 714 39.32 -25.06 -12.23
N GLY A 715 39.53 -24.43 -13.39
CA GLY A 715 40.87 -24.33 -13.99
C GLY A 715 41.86 -23.51 -13.18
N LEU A 716 41.37 -22.47 -12.44
CA LEU A 716 42.22 -21.55 -11.67
C LEU A 716 42.44 -22.01 -10.22
N PHE A 717 41.35 -22.47 -9.56
CA PHE A 717 41.35 -22.73 -8.12
C PHE A 717 40.96 -24.18 -7.76
N GLY A 718 40.57 -25.02 -8.72
CA GLY A 718 40.08 -26.37 -8.47
C GLY A 718 38.68 -26.41 -7.79
N TRP A 719 37.97 -25.29 -7.70
CA TRP A 719 36.70 -25.19 -6.97
C TRP A 719 35.55 -25.83 -7.75
N LYS A 720 35.04 -26.93 -7.21
CA LYS A 720 33.91 -27.68 -7.78
C LYS A 720 32.69 -27.51 -6.88
N LEU A 721 31.59 -26.97 -7.41
CA LEU A 721 30.32 -26.90 -6.70
C LEU A 721 29.51 -28.18 -6.91
N ASN A 722 29.15 -28.85 -5.82
CA ASN A 722 28.22 -29.97 -5.88
C ASN A 722 26.77 -29.42 -5.98
N PRO A 723 25.88 -29.99 -6.82
CA PRO A 723 24.49 -29.59 -6.96
C PRO A 723 23.72 -29.50 -5.63
N MET A 724 24.07 -30.31 -4.64
CA MET A 724 23.45 -30.30 -3.32
C MET A 724 23.66 -28.96 -2.58
N PHE A 725 24.88 -28.39 -2.63
CA PHE A 725 25.16 -27.08 -2.03
C PHE A 725 24.41 -25.96 -2.73
N GLY A 726 24.21 -26.09 -4.06
CA GLY A 726 23.36 -25.16 -4.82
C GLY A 726 21.92 -25.17 -4.32
N ALA A 727 21.34 -26.34 -4.09
CA ALA A 727 19.98 -26.50 -3.55
C ALA A 727 19.84 -25.96 -2.11
N ALA A 728 20.85 -26.18 -1.26
CA ALA A 728 20.88 -25.66 0.10
C ALA A 728 20.96 -24.11 0.11
N ALA A 729 21.84 -23.53 -0.70
CA ALA A 729 22.01 -22.09 -0.83
C ALA A 729 20.71 -21.40 -1.31
N MET A 730 20.04 -22.02 -2.27
CA MET A 730 18.74 -21.55 -2.77
C MET A 730 17.65 -21.52 -1.67
N SER A 731 17.55 -22.59 -0.87
CA SER A 731 16.58 -22.68 0.23
C SER A 731 16.86 -21.63 1.31
N LEU A 732 18.14 -21.40 1.61
CA LEU A 732 18.57 -20.38 2.57
C LEU A 732 18.29 -18.96 2.06
N SER A 733 18.46 -18.70 0.77
CA SER A 733 18.14 -17.39 0.16
C SER A 733 16.67 -17.01 0.37
N SER A 734 15.73 -17.91 0.13
CA SER A 734 14.31 -17.66 0.36
C SER A 734 14.00 -17.38 1.84
N PHE A 735 14.64 -18.14 2.74
CA PHE A 735 14.51 -17.89 4.18
C PHE A 735 15.03 -16.51 4.59
N CYS A 736 16.18 -16.08 4.06
CA CYS A 736 16.76 -14.77 4.35
C CYS A 736 15.85 -13.62 3.89
N VAL A 737 15.28 -13.71 2.68
CA VAL A 737 14.36 -12.71 2.14
C VAL A 737 13.14 -12.54 3.04
N VAL A 738 12.51 -13.64 3.45
CA VAL A 738 11.34 -13.57 4.32
C VAL A 738 11.69 -13.04 5.71
N THR A 739 12.79 -13.50 6.29
CA THR A 739 13.24 -13.02 7.60
C THR A 739 13.55 -11.53 7.56
N ASN A 740 14.16 -11.04 6.48
CA ASN A 740 14.40 -9.62 6.30
C ASN A 740 13.08 -8.83 6.19
N ALA A 741 12.10 -9.33 5.44
CA ALA A 741 10.80 -8.69 5.35
C ALA A 741 10.08 -8.64 6.72
N LEU A 742 10.14 -9.69 7.52
CA LEU A 742 9.56 -9.74 8.86
C LEU A 742 10.20 -8.74 9.85
N ARG A 743 11.43 -8.24 9.57
CA ARG A 743 12.05 -7.15 10.35
C ARG A 743 11.23 -5.87 10.34
N LEU A 744 10.39 -5.66 9.32
CA LEU A 744 9.47 -4.51 9.29
C LEU A 744 8.49 -4.50 10.47
N ASN A 745 8.15 -5.65 11.05
CA ASN A 745 7.33 -5.71 12.26
C ASN A 745 7.99 -5.08 13.51
N LEU A 746 9.32 -4.96 13.47
CA LEU A 746 10.11 -4.35 14.56
C LEU A 746 10.44 -2.88 14.27
N PHE A 747 9.94 -2.35 13.15
CA PHE A 747 10.21 -0.99 12.73
C PHE A 747 9.25 -0.02 13.42
N ASP A 748 9.81 0.93 14.18
CA ASP A 748 9.04 2.02 14.78
C ASP A 748 8.82 3.12 13.74
N ILE A 749 7.58 3.26 13.29
CA ILE A 749 7.18 4.25 12.29
C ILE A 749 7.16 5.68 12.83
N ARG A 750 7.22 5.87 14.14
CA ARG A 750 7.20 7.18 14.81
C ARG A 750 8.60 7.69 15.17
N ASP A 751 9.63 6.86 15.05
CA ASP A 751 11.01 7.26 15.31
C ASP A 751 11.58 8.10 14.14
N SER A 752 11.61 9.42 14.33
CA SER A 752 12.13 10.38 13.34
C SER A 752 13.66 10.48 13.31
N ARG A 753 14.38 9.91 14.29
CA ARG A 753 15.86 10.03 14.41
C ARG A 753 16.63 9.43 13.22
N ARG A 754 16.00 8.54 12.48
CA ARG A 754 16.60 7.84 11.32
C ARG A 754 16.16 8.39 9.99
N ASP A 755 15.43 9.48 9.96
CA ASP A 755 14.97 10.11 8.72
C ASP A 755 16.16 10.58 7.88
N LYS A 756 16.16 10.20 6.61
CA LYS A 756 17.17 10.61 5.65
C LYS A 756 16.51 11.52 4.62
N LYS A 757 17.13 12.66 4.36
CA LYS A 757 16.75 13.51 3.23
C LYS A 757 16.90 12.69 1.94
N ILE A 758 15.84 12.62 1.14
CA ILE A 758 15.97 12.16 -0.23
C ILE A 758 16.90 13.17 -0.92
N LYS A 759 17.96 12.68 -1.57
CA LYS A 759 18.64 13.52 -2.57
C LYS A 759 17.52 13.90 -3.55
N GLN A 760 17.13 15.15 -3.51
CA GLN A 760 16.36 15.73 -4.60
C GLN A 760 17.26 15.50 -5.82
N ASN A 761 16.93 14.54 -6.66
CA ASN A 761 17.17 14.75 -8.06
C ASN A 761 16.27 15.97 -8.34
N THR A 762 16.84 17.14 -8.22
CA THR A 762 16.37 18.26 -8.97
C THR A 762 16.24 17.71 -10.38
N VAL A 763 15.03 17.32 -10.75
CA VAL A 763 14.58 17.62 -12.09
C VAL A 763 14.95 19.09 -12.14
N LYS A 764 16.02 19.45 -12.85
CA LYS A 764 16.27 20.81 -13.23
C LYS A 764 14.89 21.23 -13.69
N GLY A 765 14.23 22.08 -12.89
CA GLY A 765 13.07 22.77 -13.33
C GLY A 765 13.54 23.37 -14.64
N GLY A 766 13.10 22.81 -15.72
CA GLY A 766 13.19 23.50 -16.97
C GLY A 766 12.56 24.82 -16.59
N GLU A 767 13.34 25.91 -16.55
CA GLU A 767 12.78 27.23 -16.58
C GLU A 767 11.67 27.08 -17.61
N MET A 768 10.43 27.32 -17.18
CA MET A 768 9.34 27.38 -18.15
C MET A 768 9.76 28.45 -19.12
N MET A 769 10.28 28.05 -20.27
CA MET A 769 10.71 28.99 -21.29
C MET A 769 9.43 29.47 -21.94
N GLU A 770 9.04 30.67 -21.61
CA GLU A 770 8.06 31.38 -22.43
C GLU A 770 8.77 31.84 -23.70
N LYS A 771 8.28 31.39 -24.84
CA LYS A 771 8.68 31.86 -26.16
C LYS A 771 7.53 32.66 -26.79
N THR A 772 7.82 33.86 -27.18
CA THR A 772 6.87 34.68 -27.94
C THR A 772 7.19 34.59 -29.43
N ILE A 773 6.23 34.20 -30.24
CA ILE A 773 6.35 33.99 -31.68
C ILE A 773 5.47 35.01 -32.38
N LYS A 774 6.02 35.80 -33.29
CA LYS A 774 5.22 36.73 -34.11
C LYS A 774 4.54 35.99 -35.24
N VAL A 775 3.21 36.12 -35.31
CA VAL A 775 2.37 35.39 -36.26
C VAL A 775 1.58 36.37 -37.09
N GLU A 776 1.83 36.39 -38.38
CA GLU A 776 1.03 37.17 -39.36
C GLU A 776 -0.12 36.34 -39.94
N GLY A 777 -1.24 36.98 -40.16
CA GLY A 777 -2.42 36.37 -40.83
C GLY A 777 -3.54 35.98 -39.87
N MET A 778 -3.40 36.18 -38.56
CA MET A 778 -4.50 36.04 -37.60
C MET A 778 -5.41 37.29 -37.67
N MET A 779 -6.69 37.14 -37.97
CA MET A 779 -7.64 38.27 -38.13
C MET A 779 -8.83 38.20 -37.19
N CYS A 780 -8.99 37.16 -36.40
CA CYS A 780 -10.15 36.97 -35.53
C CYS A 780 -9.91 35.97 -34.42
N PRO A 781 -10.75 35.90 -33.38
CA PRO A 781 -10.63 34.94 -32.26
C PRO A 781 -10.63 33.47 -32.69
N HIS A 782 -11.18 33.12 -33.83
CA HIS A 782 -11.12 31.75 -34.38
C HIS A 782 -9.71 31.41 -34.86
N CYS A 783 -9.00 32.38 -35.42
CA CYS A 783 -7.60 32.21 -35.81
C CYS A 783 -6.70 31.97 -34.56
N GLU A 784 -6.96 32.72 -33.46
CA GLU A 784 -6.26 32.52 -32.18
C GLU A 784 -6.45 31.09 -31.66
N ALA A 785 -7.71 30.60 -31.66
CA ALA A 785 -7.99 29.25 -31.20
C ALA A 785 -7.30 28.16 -32.07
N SER A 786 -7.21 28.42 -33.40
CA SER A 786 -6.55 27.51 -34.34
C SER A 786 -5.05 27.44 -34.11
N VAL A 787 -4.38 28.59 -33.92
CA VAL A 787 -2.94 28.66 -33.61
C VAL A 787 -2.65 28.07 -32.23
N LYS A 788 -3.47 28.39 -31.23
CA LYS A 788 -3.38 27.82 -29.89
C LYS A 788 -3.45 26.29 -29.91
N SER A 789 -4.46 25.71 -30.56
CA SER A 789 -4.63 24.27 -30.66
C SER A 789 -3.43 23.60 -31.36
N ALA A 790 -2.92 24.19 -32.44
CA ALA A 790 -1.78 23.65 -33.17
C ALA A 790 -0.51 23.62 -32.32
N LEU A 791 -0.30 24.62 -31.47
CA LEU A 791 0.85 24.67 -30.58
C LEU A 791 0.69 23.71 -29.38
N GLU A 792 -0.51 23.58 -28.81
CA GLU A 792 -0.79 22.69 -27.69
C GLU A 792 -0.75 21.19 -28.07
N GLU A 793 -0.86 20.85 -29.37
CA GLU A 793 -0.70 19.48 -29.88
C GLU A 793 0.78 19.03 -29.92
N ILE A 794 1.73 19.94 -29.76
CA ILE A 794 3.18 19.62 -29.82
C ILE A 794 3.65 19.03 -28.48
N PRO A 795 4.25 17.83 -28.45
CA PRO A 795 4.84 17.28 -27.24
C PRO A 795 5.91 18.20 -26.67
N GLY A 796 5.72 18.67 -25.44
CA GLY A 796 6.62 19.61 -24.77
C GLY A 796 6.09 21.05 -24.69
N VAL A 797 4.96 21.36 -25.32
CA VAL A 797 4.20 22.59 -25.09
C VAL A 797 3.16 22.32 -24.00
N GLU A 798 3.18 23.11 -22.93
CA GLU A 798 2.27 22.97 -21.79
C GLU A 798 1.04 23.87 -21.94
N GLN A 799 1.24 25.06 -22.44
CA GLN A 799 0.17 26.03 -22.72
C GLN A 799 0.57 26.95 -23.85
N ALA A 800 -0.39 27.33 -24.69
CA ALA A 800 -0.22 28.37 -25.68
C ALA A 800 -1.35 29.39 -25.59
N SER A 801 -1.02 30.65 -25.83
CA SER A 801 -2.00 31.72 -26.03
C SER A 801 -1.66 32.48 -27.29
N ALA A 802 -2.64 32.87 -28.10
CA ALA A 802 -2.44 33.63 -29.29
C ALA A 802 -3.34 34.86 -29.26
N SER A 803 -2.84 36.00 -29.77
CA SER A 803 -3.57 37.25 -29.87
C SER A 803 -3.48 37.78 -31.29
N HIS A 804 -4.65 37.95 -31.95
CA HIS A 804 -4.73 38.52 -33.28
C HIS A 804 -4.52 40.05 -33.26
N GLU A 805 -4.83 40.67 -32.12
CA GLU A 805 -4.61 42.14 -31.91
C GLU A 805 -3.12 42.45 -31.76
N ALA A 806 -2.38 41.60 -31.04
CA ALA A 806 -0.93 41.75 -30.83
C ALA A 806 -0.11 41.14 -31.98
N GLY A 807 -0.69 40.24 -32.79
CA GLY A 807 0.02 39.53 -33.86
C GLY A 807 1.05 38.55 -33.34
N GLU A 808 0.83 37.98 -32.15
CA GLU A 808 1.80 37.11 -31.49
C GLU A 808 1.14 35.88 -30.81
N ALA A 809 1.91 34.83 -30.67
CA ALA A 809 1.57 33.66 -29.85
C ALA A 809 2.64 33.48 -28.79
N VAL A 810 2.19 33.31 -27.55
CA VAL A 810 3.05 33.00 -26.39
C VAL A 810 2.92 31.54 -26.05
N VAL A 811 4.04 30.81 -25.97
CA VAL A 811 4.10 29.37 -25.75
C VAL A 811 4.91 29.12 -24.50
N THR A 812 4.30 28.42 -23.55
CA THR A 812 4.97 27.93 -22.35
C THR A 812 5.45 26.51 -22.59
N LEU A 813 6.74 26.27 -22.53
CA LEU A 813 7.40 25.00 -22.84
C LEU A 813 7.78 24.27 -21.56
N SER A 814 7.44 22.99 -21.47
CA SER A 814 7.86 22.06 -20.41
C SER A 814 9.09 21.24 -20.82
N ALA A 815 9.49 21.26 -22.09
CA ALA A 815 10.68 20.64 -22.63
C ALA A 815 11.29 21.53 -23.73
N ASP A 816 12.53 21.27 -24.08
CA ASP A 816 13.20 22.03 -25.17
C ASP A 816 12.57 21.65 -26.53
N VAL A 817 11.72 22.54 -27.03
CA VAL A 817 11.09 22.44 -28.35
C VAL A 817 11.77 23.41 -29.30
N SER A 818 12.22 22.88 -30.45
CA SER A 818 12.90 23.73 -31.44
C SER A 818 11.94 24.77 -32.05
N ASP A 819 12.47 25.96 -32.32
CA ASP A 819 11.69 27.05 -32.96
C ASP A 819 11.13 26.65 -34.31
N GLU A 820 11.84 25.76 -35.01
CA GLU A 820 11.42 25.22 -36.29
C GLU A 820 10.19 24.32 -36.16
N THR A 821 10.04 23.56 -35.06
CA THR A 821 8.86 22.73 -34.78
C THR A 821 7.63 23.60 -34.48
N LEU A 822 7.81 24.65 -33.67
CA LEU A 822 6.75 25.60 -33.36
C LEU A 822 6.29 26.37 -34.58
N LYS A 823 7.24 26.83 -35.42
CA LYS A 823 7.00 27.49 -36.70
C LYS A 823 6.20 26.61 -37.65
N ASN A 824 6.64 25.37 -37.88
CA ASN A 824 5.99 24.42 -38.80
C ASN A 824 4.56 24.12 -38.38
N ALA A 825 4.25 24.05 -37.08
CA ALA A 825 2.89 23.83 -36.59
C ALA A 825 1.96 25.01 -36.89
N ILE A 826 2.44 26.23 -36.74
CA ILE A 826 1.69 27.46 -37.08
C ILE A 826 1.48 27.57 -38.58
N GLU A 827 2.54 27.35 -39.37
CA GLU A 827 2.50 27.42 -40.82
C GLU A 827 1.63 26.33 -41.44
N ALA A 828 1.54 25.13 -40.84
CA ALA A 828 0.62 24.07 -41.24
C ALA A 828 -0.86 24.45 -41.14
N LYS A 829 -1.20 25.42 -40.30
CA LYS A 829 -2.56 25.98 -40.18
C LYS A 829 -2.81 27.18 -41.10
N GLY A 830 -1.82 27.54 -41.94
CA GLY A 830 -1.95 28.59 -42.94
C GLY A 830 -1.57 29.99 -42.48
N TYR A 831 -0.91 30.12 -41.33
CA TYR A 831 -0.42 31.38 -40.80
C TYR A 831 1.09 31.51 -41.02
N LYS A 832 1.63 32.72 -41.04
CA LYS A 832 3.03 32.98 -41.33
C LYS A 832 3.76 33.43 -40.06
N VAL A 833 4.88 32.79 -39.74
CA VAL A 833 5.75 33.17 -38.61
C VAL A 833 6.77 34.17 -39.11
N VAL A 834 6.89 35.32 -38.40
CA VAL A 834 7.81 36.39 -38.74
C VAL A 834 8.77 36.63 -37.56
N GLY A 835 10.00 36.17 -37.67
CA GLY A 835 11.05 36.40 -36.68
C GLY A 835 11.45 35.15 -35.91
#